data_67afdc240540cd1a96b93cf0302e2da1
#
_entry.id   67afdc240540cd1a96b93cf0302e2da1
#
_cell.length_a   1.000
_cell.length_b   1.000
_cell.length_c   1.000
_cell.angle_alpha   90.00
_cell.angle_beta   90.00
_cell.angle_gamma   90.00
#
_symmetry.space_group_name_H-M   'P 1'
#
loop_
_entity.id
_entity.type
_entity.pdbx_description
1 polymer ?
#
loop_
_entity_poly.entity_id
_entity_poly.type
_entity_poly.pdbx_seq_one_letter_code
_entity_poly.pdbx_strand_id
1 'polypeptide(L)'
;MYRCFYELKRVPDFSLNKYSSLSETGPSGVITQHNAFWRQMNQWGKLFQGRIHLLYRFSPEKETGERMQIILCLEAKEEEAIICVKELMKASVLAPYYDQMKLCTESSFLSEEYKYEVNLFKKERSIESTENNKESFFTASEWKINQNARLYSMMKMLAALNKKCVYIVSLYPVDYCDKLKSDLSYPMSRLRDLSSFRVKTGGNSVSSAGKDEGAKQALKYYEDLLEQLAASPHFMVNVHALCENENCAKMILDSAASEALQEGTYDLYGEQYGGDIIQILEEGFQCLSEEMHPESLMVIPYLYTVEEVSAIAVLPVLYPGETIELPKETVPERMEGMFLGRDRDGHEIYYPWSLLPKHGFLAGMPGSGKTNTMMYLVNSMYKAGIPVLVMEPAKKEYRVLSTLEDMKGITLFSPSANSLFPIHINPFEFPEGMKLSEHINNLLDVFNGTFQLDPPMPMLLAEGVQNCYEELGWISGMINTGDLEYPTMSMLFENIKKLFNKYQYAADVRMNLESVLRVRIGSLTQREMGDIFDVKKSTFRPEEWIEKSAVMELASLGTAPTNFMMLMLLTLIREVLGLKPYLPDLANDNKPRHVIFLEEAHNLIANTSVQTAGSIDPKIAATAFIKDMLAEVRALGEGIIIADQLPTAMASEVVKNTSLKIGLRLTSEDERRLLGETMSADSVQIENMGIFTPGQCIVGFEKLLKPFEMRIPEFKAKEDVFNDSQLFARLVYEESYYTIVRKSFEIIGNKYQSRLKKLTEESDIFIKRYERKWMNWKKRYSAAGGNDAIRKEIRSVRKEYAEIVESFTRLSAECFLYYGLFEKICRILEECKTETKLLSSYKKLRKHYLDRLIGPAKQKREKFIETMKEMTTWDQDVEYLIEQLKKQQMLIREIWK
;
A
#
# COMPACT_ATOMS: atom_id res chain seq x y z
N MET A 1 -36.02 -4.58 -34.95
CA MET A 1 -36.08 -4.63 -33.46
C MET A 1 -34.98 -3.73 -32.91
N TYR A 2 -35.26 -2.94 -31.90
CA TYR A 2 -34.26 -2.23 -31.13
C TYR A 2 -33.67 -3.20 -30.12
N ARG A 3 -32.33 -3.17 -29.92
CA ARG A 3 -31.58 -4.07 -29.04
C ARG A 3 -30.72 -3.30 -28.08
N CYS A 4 -30.57 -3.81 -26.87
CA CYS A 4 -29.49 -3.40 -25.97
C CYS A 4 -28.83 -4.64 -25.32
N PHE A 5 -27.53 -4.57 -25.19
CA PHE A 5 -26.71 -5.66 -24.68
C PHE A 5 -26.08 -5.21 -23.35
N TYR A 6 -26.17 -6.07 -22.37
CA TYR A 6 -25.45 -5.94 -21.08
C TYR A 6 -24.49 -7.09 -20.94
N GLU A 7 -23.20 -6.81 -20.81
CA GLU A 7 -22.20 -7.81 -20.54
C GLU A 7 -21.84 -7.79 -19.05
N LEU A 8 -21.84 -8.97 -18.42
CA LEU A 8 -21.44 -9.13 -17.04
C LEU A 8 -19.92 -9.22 -16.99
N LYS A 9 -19.28 -8.12 -16.57
CA LYS A 9 -17.81 -8.03 -16.45
C LYS A 9 -17.30 -8.69 -15.19
N ARG A 10 -18.16 -8.94 -14.20
CA ARG A 10 -17.80 -9.57 -12.94
C ARG A 10 -18.98 -10.27 -12.31
N VAL A 11 -18.72 -11.48 -11.80
CA VAL A 11 -19.67 -12.25 -11.00
C VAL A 11 -19.55 -11.86 -9.53
N PRO A 12 -20.66 -11.68 -8.78
CA PRO A 12 -20.63 -11.53 -7.35
C PRO A 12 -19.89 -12.70 -6.68
N ASP A 13 -18.84 -12.38 -5.96
CA ASP A 13 -18.00 -13.34 -5.24
C ASP A 13 -18.13 -13.08 -3.73
N PHE A 14 -18.79 -13.97 -3.03
CA PHE A 14 -19.07 -13.82 -1.61
C PHE A 14 -17.86 -14.07 -0.68
N SER A 15 -16.69 -14.36 -1.22
CA SER A 15 -15.44 -14.23 -0.48
C SER A 15 -15.07 -12.77 -0.20
N LEU A 16 -15.68 -11.81 -0.94
CA LEU A 16 -15.41 -10.38 -0.78
C LEU A 16 -16.39 -9.74 0.19
N ASN A 17 -15.86 -8.93 1.12
CA ASN A 17 -16.65 -8.19 2.13
C ASN A 17 -17.76 -7.32 1.52
N LYS A 18 -17.55 -6.81 0.29
CA LYS A 18 -18.55 -6.01 -0.42
C LYS A 18 -19.87 -6.76 -0.58
N TYR A 19 -19.83 -8.01 -1.01
CA TYR A 19 -21.03 -8.79 -1.29
C TYR A 19 -21.58 -9.48 -0.06
N SER A 20 -20.73 -9.91 0.85
CA SER A 20 -21.15 -10.48 2.14
C SER A 20 -21.91 -9.49 3.02
N SER A 21 -21.62 -8.19 2.90
CA SER A 21 -22.36 -7.13 3.62
C SER A 21 -23.71 -6.77 3.00
N LEU A 22 -23.97 -7.13 1.73
CA LEU A 22 -25.22 -6.82 1.03
C LEU A 22 -26.32 -7.84 1.26
N SER A 23 -25.99 -9.05 1.70
CA SER A 23 -26.96 -10.13 1.93
C SER A 23 -26.68 -10.84 3.25
N GLU A 24 -27.62 -10.76 4.18
CA GLU A 24 -27.57 -11.49 5.46
C GLU A 24 -27.63 -13.02 5.27
N THR A 25 -28.25 -13.48 4.18
CA THR A 25 -28.41 -14.90 3.84
C THR A 25 -27.33 -15.41 2.88
N GLY A 26 -26.32 -14.56 2.56
CA GLY A 26 -25.23 -14.92 1.66
C GLY A 26 -25.69 -15.12 0.20
N PRO A 27 -25.01 -16.01 -0.58
CA PRO A 27 -25.31 -16.24 -1.99
C PRO A 27 -26.76 -16.70 -2.25
N SER A 28 -27.35 -17.49 -1.36
CA SER A 28 -28.72 -17.99 -1.49
C SER A 28 -29.76 -16.83 -1.53
N GLY A 29 -29.48 -15.74 -0.82
CA GLY A 29 -30.35 -14.55 -0.86
C GLY A 29 -30.37 -13.88 -2.24
N VAL A 30 -29.24 -13.90 -2.95
CA VAL A 30 -29.17 -13.34 -4.32
C VAL A 30 -29.94 -14.22 -5.30
N ILE A 31 -29.81 -15.55 -5.15
CA ILE A 31 -30.51 -16.51 -6.00
C ILE A 31 -32.02 -16.35 -5.88
N THR A 32 -32.53 -16.19 -4.66
CA THR A 32 -33.98 -15.96 -4.45
C THR A 32 -34.48 -14.63 -5.04
N GLN A 33 -33.63 -13.62 -5.16
CA GLN A 33 -33.98 -12.34 -5.77
C GLN A 33 -34.14 -12.43 -7.30
N HIS A 34 -33.62 -13.46 -7.95
CA HIS A 34 -33.85 -13.68 -9.40
C HIS A 34 -35.34 -13.84 -9.70
N ASN A 35 -36.13 -14.43 -8.82
CA ASN A 35 -37.59 -14.53 -9.00
C ASN A 35 -38.23 -13.14 -9.13
N ALA A 36 -37.85 -12.19 -8.28
CA ALA A 36 -38.36 -10.82 -8.34
C ALA A 36 -37.89 -10.08 -9.60
N PHE A 37 -36.64 -10.33 -10.00
CA PHE A 37 -36.07 -9.75 -11.24
C PHE A 37 -36.84 -10.27 -12.48
N TRP A 38 -37.02 -11.60 -12.60
CA TRP A 38 -37.71 -12.14 -13.76
C TRP A 38 -39.21 -11.77 -13.79
N ARG A 39 -39.85 -11.55 -12.65
CA ARG A 39 -41.21 -10.99 -12.60
C ARG A 39 -41.26 -9.58 -13.18
N GLN A 40 -40.30 -8.73 -12.85
CA GLN A 40 -40.21 -7.39 -13.42
C GLN A 40 -39.93 -7.43 -14.92
N MET A 41 -39.03 -8.28 -15.37
CA MET A 41 -38.74 -8.48 -16.79
C MET A 41 -39.91 -9.04 -17.59
N ASN A 42 -40.69 -9.96 -16.99
CA ASN A 42 -41.90 -10.45 -17.60
C ASN A 42 -42.94 -9.35 -17.84
N GLN A 43 -43.12 -8.48 -16.82
CA GLN A 43 -44.04 -7.35 -16.94
C GLN A 43 -43.62 -6.35 -18.02
N TRP A 44 -42.30 -6.00 -18.04
CA TRP A 44 -41.76 -5.17 -19.12
C TRP A 44 -42.00 -5.78 -20.49
N GLY A 45 -41.68 -7.05 -20.65
CA GLY A 45 -41.84 -7.71 -21.95
C GLY A 45 -43.31 -7.82 -22.39
N LYS A 46 -44.26 -8.03 -21.50
CA LYS A 46 -45.70 -7.98 -21.82
C LYS A 46 -46.15 -6.60 -22.26
N LEU A 47 -45.71 -5.53 -21.59
CA LEU A 47 -46.11 -4.16 -21.92
C LEU A 47 -45.53 -3.70 -23.28
N PHE A 48 -44.33 -4.06 -23.63
CA PHE A 48 -43.62 -3.57 -24.81
C PHE A 48 -43.37 -4.63 -25.90
N GLN A 49 -43.96 -5.80 -25.79
CA GLN A 49 -43.70 -6.97 -26.65
C GLN A 49 -42.20 -7.27 -26.74
N GLY A 50 -41.52 -7.14 -25.58
CA GLY A 50 -40.08 -7.33 -25.49
C GLY A 50 -39.70 -8.79 -25.41
N ARG A 51 -38.50 -9.09 -25.89
CA ARG A 51 -37.85 -10.41 -25.78
C ARG A 51 -36.59 -10.30 -24.97
N ILE A 52 -36.21 -11.36 -24.28
CA ILE A 52 -35.05 -11.38 -23.40
C ILE A 52 -34.22 -12.61 -23.69
N HIS A 53 -32.94 -12.42 -23.93
CA HIS A 53 -32.02 -13.53 -24.19
C HIS A 53 -30.83 -13.44 -23.24
N LEU A 54 -30.56 -14.54 -22.53
CA LEU A 54 -29.39 -14.68 -21.66
C LEU A 54 -28.43 -15.68 -22.31
N LEU A 55 -27.19 -15.22 -22.58
CA LEU A 55 -26.18 -15.99 -23.29
C LEU A 55 -24.98 -16.24 -22.38
N TYR A 56 -24.51 -17.47 -22.35
CA TYR A 56 -23.23 -17.89 -21.76
C TYR A 56 -22.35 -18.40 -22.90
N ARG A 57 -21.36 -17.60 -23.29
CA ARG A 57 -20.49 -17.90 -24.42
C ARG A 57 -19.09 -18.28 -23.92
N PHE A 58 -18.49 -19.32 -24.51
CA PHE A 58 -17.10 -19.67 -24.33
C PHE A 58 -16.35 -19.70 -25.66
N SER A 59 -15.15 -19.06 -25.69
CA SER A 59 -14.27 -19.03 -26.86
C SER A 59 -12.83 -19.33 -26.47
N PRO A 60 -12.26 -20.46 -26.89
CA PRO A 60 -10.89 -20.85 -26.55
C PRO A 60 -9.81 -19.97 -27.20
N GLU A 61 -10.16 -19.25 -28.27
CA GLU A 61 -9.25 -18.40 -29.05
C GLU A 61 -8.93 -17.07 -28.34
N LYS A 62 -9.74 -16.69 -27.35
CA LYS A 62 -9.53 -15.48 -26.57
C LYS A 62 -8.53 -15.70 -25.45
N GLU A 63 -7.96 -14.58 -24.94
CA GLU A 63 -7.03 -14.60 -23.83
C GLU A 63 -7.68 -15.15 -22.55
N THR A 64 -6.89 -15.80 -21.71
CA THR A 64 -7.34 -16.33 -20.43
C THR A 64 -7.97 -15.22 -19.59
N GLY A 65 -9.23 -15.39 -19.20
CA GLY A 65 -10.03 -14.40 -18.49
C GLY A 65 -11.08 -13.69 -19.34
N GLU A 66 -10.99 -13.75 -20.68
CA GLU A 66 -12.01 -13.29 -21.63
C GLU A 66 -12.74 -14.44 -22.35
N ARG A 67 -12.39 -15.68 -22.06
CA ARG A 67 -12.93 -16.87 -22.71
C ARG A 67 -14.41 -17.08 -22.44
N MET A 68 -14.87 -16.78 -21.21
CA MET A 68 -16.25 -16.87 -20.80
C MET A 68 -16.91 -15.49 -20.80
N GLN A 69 -18.00 -15.32 -21.55
CA GLN A 69 -18.78 -14.09 -21.55
C GLN A 69 -20.23 -14.39 -21.20
N ILE A 70 -20.83 -13.56 -20.36
CA ILE A 70 -22.24 -13.64 -19.99
C ILE A 70 -22.93 -12.37 -20.43
N ILE A 71 -23.90 -12.49 -21.30
CA ILE A 71 -24.54 -11.38 -22.00
C ILE A 71 -26.05 -11.48 -21.87
N LEU A 72 -26.67 -10.40 -21.42
CA LEU A 72 -28.11 -10.22 -21.43
C LEU A 72 -28.47 -9.31 -22.60
N CYS A 73 -29.19 -9.85 -23.56
CA CYS A 73 -29.75 -9.13 -24.70
C CYS A 73 -31.25 -8.86 -24.47
N LEU A 74 -31.63 -7.60 -24.61
CA LEU A 74 -33.02 -7.15 -24.46
C LEU A 74 -33.48 -6.54 -25.76
N GLU A 75 -34.56 -7.05 -26.34
CA GLU A 75 -35.13 -6.60 -27.59
C GLU A 75 -36.55 -6.08 -27.44
N ALA A 76 -36.89 -5.03 -28.18
CA ALA A 76 -38.25 -4.53 -28.28
C ALA A 76 -38.53 -3.89 -29.63
N LYS A 77 -39.83 -3.70 -29.96
CA LYS A 77 -40.24 -3.05 -31.18
C LYS A 77 -40.05 -1.55 -31.18
N GLU A 78 -40.08 -0.94 -29.99
CA GLU A 78 -40.06 0.50 -29.80
C GLU A 78 -38.77 0.93 -29.03
N GLU A 79 -38.22 2.07 -29.40
CA GLU A 79 -37.01 2.62 -28.75
C GLU A 79 -37.30 3.02 -27.31
N GLU A 80 -38.50 3.51 -27.05
CA GLU A 80 -38.95 3.90 -25.67
C GLU A 80 -38.90 2.71 -24.70
N ALA A 81 -39.22 1.51 -25.16
CA ALA A 81 -39.13 0.28 -24.41
C ALA A 81 -37.69 -0.01 -23.95
N ILE A 82 -36.71 0.25 -24.81
CA ILE A 82 -35.28 0.08 -24.51
C ILE A 82 -34.82 1.13 -23.47
N ILE A 83 -35.31 2.36 -23.59
CA ILE A 83 -35.01 3.40 -22.57
C ILE A 83 -35.60 2.98 -21.22
N CYS A 84 -36.85 2.53 -21.20
CA CYS A 84 -37.52 2.08 -19.98
C CYS A 84 -36.77 0.92 -19.32
N VAL A 85 -36.34 -0.09 -20.09
CA VAL A 85 -35.62 -1.25 -19.48
C VAL A 85 -34.24 -0.88 -18.98
N LYS A 86 -33.57 0.09 -19.56
CA LYS A 86 -32.30 0.60 -19.05
C LYS A 86 -32.44 1.21 -17.65
N GLU A 87 -33.53 1.94 -17.41
CA GLU A 87 -33.80 2.47 -16.07
C GLU A 87 -34.25 1.37 -15.10
N LEU A 88 -35.03 0.40 -15.57
CA LEU A 88 -35.41 -0.76 -14.78
C LEU A 88 -34.20 -1.58 -14.35
N MET A 89 -33.22 -1.79 -15.21
CA MET A 89 -31.98 -2.49 -14.89
C MET A 89 -31.21 -1.78 -13.77
N LYS A 90 -31.14 -0.46 -13.78
CA LYS A 90 -30.50 0.34 -12.71
C LYS A 90 -31.22 0.23 -11.37
N ALA A 91 -32.57 0.16 -11.41
CA ALA A 91 -33.43 0.11 -10.24
C ALA A 91 -33.76 -1.32 -9.75
N SER A 92 -33.24 -2.34 -10.43
CA SER A 92 -33.59 -3.73 -10.14
C SER A 92 -33.02 -4.18 -8.78
N VAL A 93 -33.68 -5.17 -8.17
CA VAL A 93 -33.22 -5.78 -6.90
C VAL A 93 -31.84 -6.44 -7.02
N LEU A 94 -31.43 -6.79 -8.23
CA LEU A 94 -30.12 -7.38 -8.53
C LEU A 94 -29.03 -6.34 -8.78
N ALA A 95 -29.38 -5.07 -9.05
CA ALA A 95 -28.40 -4.03 -9.39
C ALA A 95 -27.25 -3.87 -8.37
N PRO A 96 -27.45 -3.95 -7.03
CA PRO A 96 -26.35 -3.86 -6.08
C PRO A 96 -25.32 -4.99 -6.18
N TYR A 97 -25.74 -6.17 -6.63
CA TYR A 97 -24.86 -7.34 -6.78
C TYR A 97 -24.15 -7.36 -8.13
N TYR A 98 -24.81 -6.91 -9.19
CA TYR A 98 -24.32 -6.91 -10.56
C TYR A 98 -23.98 -5.49 -11.05
N ASP A 99 -23.34 -4.70 -10.23
CA ASP A 99 -22.89 -3.34 -10.53
C ASP A 99 -21.89 -3.27 -11.73
N GLN A 100 -21.26 -4.38 -12.04
CA GLN A 100 -20.36 -4.54 -13.18
C GLN A 100 -21.06 -5.12 -14.43
N MET A 101 -22.38 -5.14 -14.46
CA MET A 101 -23.14 -5.40 -15.69
C MET A 101 -23.17 -4.11 -16.52
N LYS A 102 -22.32 -4.06 -17.53
CA LYS A 102 -22.11 -2.85 -18.36
C LYS A 102 -22.81 -2.95 -19.70
N LEU A 103 -23.37 -1.82 -20.15
CA LEU A 103 -23.90 -1.69 -21.49
C LEU A 103 -22.74 -1.85 -22.49
N CYS A 104 -22.89 -2.76 -23.46
CA CYS A 104 -21.92 -2.95 -24.51
C CYS A 104 -22.57 -2.70 -25.89
N THR A 105 -21.75 -2.39 -26.87
CA THR A 105 -22.17 -2.32 -28.26
C THR A 105 -22.28 -3.72 -28.84
N GLU A 106 -23.12 -3.87 -29.87
CA GLU A 106 -23.23 -5.10 -30.66
C GLU A 106 -21.82 -5.54 -31.09
N SER A 107 -21.40 -6.71 -30.67
CA SER A 107 -20.02 -7.17 -30.88
C SER A 107 -19.94 -8.24 -31.95
N SER A 108 -18.77 -8.39 -32.56
CA SER A 108 -18.49 -9.37 -33.64
C SER A 108 -18.78 -10.82 -33.26
N PHE A 109 -19.02 -11.15 -31.98
CA PHE A 109 -19.35 -12.52 -31.57
C PHE A 109 -20.73 -12.98 -32.00
N LEU A 110 -21.67 -12.09 -32.28
CA LEU A 110 -23.02 -12.43 -32.72
C LEU A 110 -23.04 -13.06 -34.08
N SER A 111 -22.10 -12.68 -34.95
CA SER A 111 -21.96 -13.22 -36.35
C SER A 111 -21.02 -14.44 -36.42
N GLU A 112 -20.69 -15.06 -35.30
CA GLU A 112 -19.90 -16.28 -35.28
C GLU A 112 -20.73 -17.50 -35.64
N GLU A 113 -20.31 -18.26 -36.66
CA GLU A 113 -21.00 -19.46 -37.12
C GLU A 113 -20.75 -20.66 -36.19
N TYR A 114 -21.79 -21.47 -35.99
CA TYR A 114 -21.80 -22.73 -35.26
C TYR A 114 -22.35 -23.84 -36.12
N LYS A 115 -21.88 -25.11 -35.90
CA LYS A 115 -22.22 -26.22 -36.79
C LYS A 115 -23.49 -26.99 -36.36
N TYR A 116 -23.71 -27.00 -35.03
CA TYR A 116 -24.79 -27.76 -34.45
C TYR A 116 -25.55 -26.90 -33.43
N GLU A 117 -26.87 -27.04 -33.45
CA GLU A 117 -27.79 -26.54 -32.47
C GLU A 117 -28.46 -27.73 -31.77
N VAL A 118 -28.58 -27.63 -30.45
CA VAL A 118 -29.39 -28.56 -29.66
C VAL A 118 -30.33 -27.75 -28.81
N ASN A 119 -31.58 -28.14 -28.77
CA ASN A 119 -32.65 -27.54 -28.00
C ASN A 119 -33.05 -28.43 -26.84
N LEU A 120 -33.39 -27.80 -25.70
CA LEU A 120 -33.87 -28.48 -24.52
C LEU A 120 -35.29 -28.00 -24.19
N PHE A 121 -36.19 -28.90 -23.93
CA PHE A 121 -37.57 -28.60 -23.51
C PHE A 121 -38.09 -29.69 -22.59
N LYS A 122 -39.21 -29.42 -21.85
CA LYS A 122 -39.84 -30.41 -21.00
C LYS A 122 -40.25 -31.63 -21.84
N LYS A 123 -39.89 -32.80 -21.34
CA LYS A 123 -40.21 -34.05 -22.07
C LYS A 123 -41.71 -34.16 -22.36
N GLU A 124 -42.05 -34.34 -23.63
CA GLU A 124 -43.41 -34.64 -24.04
C GLU A 124 -43.85 -35.99 -23.55
N ARG A 125 -45.10 -36.07 -23.11
CA ARG A 125 -45.72 -37.29 -22.60
C ARG A 125 -47.12 -37.40 -23.13
N SER A 126 -47.55 -38.57 -23.35
CA SER A 126 -48.93 -38.94 -23.66
C SER A 126 -49.51 -39.80 -22.58
N ILE A 127 -50.59 -39.40 -21.96
CA ILE A 127 -51.35 -40.21 -20.98
C ILE A 127 -52.54 -40.82 -21.69
N GLU A 128 -52.54 -42.18 -21.73
CA GLU A 128 -53.62 -42.91 -22.37
C GLU A 128 -54.75 -43.23 -21.38
N SER A 129 -56.01 -43.10 -21.78
CA SER A 129 -57.13 -43.63 -21.00
C SER A 129 -57.08 -45.15 -20.98
N THR A 130 -57.38 -45.75 -19.86
CA THR A 130 -57.19 -47.17 -19.63
C THR A 130 -58.39 -48.00 -20.15
N GLU A 131 -59.51 -47.42 -20.56
CA GLU A 131 -60.71 -48.11 -21.01
C GLU A 131 -61.17 -47.81 -22.46
N ASN A 132 -61.84 -48.78 -23.05
CA ASN A 132 -62.51 -48.97 -24.34
C ASN A 132 -62.12 -48.09 -25.56
N ASN A 133 -61.55 -46.95 -25.52
CA ASN A 133 -61.18 -46.16 -26.70
C ASN A 133 -59.75 -45.58 -26.62
N LYS A 134 -58.88 -46.04 -25.74
CA LYS A 134 -57.48 -45.61 -25.61
C LYS A 134 -57.20 -44.20 -26.18
N GLU A 135 -57.94 -43.21 -25.66
CA GLU A 135 -57.70 -41.80 -26.04
C GLU A 135 -56.43 -41.33 -25.41
N SER A 136 -55.60 -40.64 -26.16
CA SER A 136 -54.33 -40.13 -25.72
C SER A 136 -54.43 -38.65 -25.47
N PHE A 137 -53.89 -38.19 -24.34
CA PHE A 137 -53.90 -36.78 -23.92
C PHE A 137 -52.48 -36.29 -23.79
N PHE A 138 -52.15 -35.22 -24.51
CA PHE A 138 -50.85 -34.64 -24.54
C PHE A 138 -50.54 -33.89 -23.23
N THR A 139 -49.41 -34.20 -22.67
CA THR A 139 -48.88 -33.56 -21.42
C THR A 139 -47.39 -33.36 -21.57
N ALA A 140 -46.79 -32.59 -20.68
CA ALA A 140 -45.33 -32.49 -20.55
C ALA A 140 -44.87 -32.89 -19.14
N SER A 141 -43.62 -33.20 -19.01
CA SER A 141 -43.02 -33.50 -17.69
C SER A 141 -43.11 -32.27 -16.78
N GLU A 142 -43.62 -32.50 -15.57
CA GLU A 142 -43.54 -31.48 -14.51
C GLU A 142 -42.13 -31.40 -13.98
N TRP A 143 -41.65 -30.15 -13.78
CA TRP A 143 -40.34 -29.89 -13.24
C TRP A 143 -40.41 -29.39 -11.80
N LYS A 144 -39.66 -30.09 -10.91
CA LYS A 144 -39.35 -29.53 -9.59
C LYS A 144 -37.94 -28.95 -9.62
N ILE A 145 -37.84 -27.66 -9.46
CA ILE A 145 -36.60 -26.92 -9.59
C ILE A 145 -35.77 -27.00 -8.33
N ASN A 146 -34.45 -26.92 -8.51
CA ASN A 146 -33.50 -26.67 -7.47
C ASN A 146 -33.44 -25.17 -7.19
N GLN A 147 -33.98 -24.75 -6.03
CA GLN A 147 -33.99 -23.32 -5.63
C GLN A 147 -32.59 -22.72 -5.47
N ASN A 148 -31.53 -23.50 -5.42
CA ASN A 148 -30.15 -23.08 -5.34
C ASN A 148 -29.39 -23.28 -6.65
N ALA A 149 -30.06 -23.49 -7.77
CA ALA A 149 -29.42 -23.61 -9.07
C ALA A 149 -28.66 -22.31 -9.42
N ARG A 150 -27.44 -22.47 -9.91
CA ARG A 150 -26.54 -21.35 -10.24
C ARG A 150 -25.90 -21.49 -11.61
N LEU A 151 -26.15 -22.61 -12.28
CA LEU A 151 -25.52 -23.04 -13.52
C LEU A 151 -23.97 -23.12 -13.43
N TYR A 152 -23.45 -23.32 -12.22
CA TYR A 152 -22.00 -23.39 -11.99
C TYR A 152 -21.38 -24.60 -12.67
N SER A 153 -22.03 -25.76 -12.60
CA SER A 153 -21.61 -26.99 -13.30
C SER A 153 -21.60 -26.80 -14.80
N MET A 154 -22.62 -26.15 -15.36
CA MET A 154 -22.71 -25.83 -16.79
C MET A 154 -21.57 -24.90 -17.21
N MET A 155 -21.28 -23.83 -16.46
CA MET A 155 -20.16 -22.94 -16.76
C MET A 155 -18.81 -23.66 -16.67
N LYS A 156 -18.62 -24.54 -15.68
CA LYS A 156 -17.43 -25.41 -15.62
C LYS A 156 -17.33 -26.35 -16.81
N MET A 157 -18.48 -26.90 -17.29
CA MET A 157 -18.52 -27.73 -18.50
C MET A 157 -18.10 -26.95 -19.74
N LEU A 158 -18.61 -25.70 -19.92
CA LEU A 158 -18.20 -24.82 -21.03
C LEU A 158 -16.68 -24.62 -21.05
N ALA A 159 -16.07 -24.33 -19.88
CA ALA A 159 -14.64 -24.14 -19.76
C ALA A 159 -13.85 -25.46 -19.99
N ALA A 160 -14.34 -26.57 -19.48
CA ALA A 160 -13.69 -27.90 -19.58
C ALA A 160 -13.67 -28.47 -20.99
N LEU A 161 -14.73 -28.24 -21.76
CA LEU A 161 -14.79 -28.63 -23.16
C LEU A 161 -13.77 -27.91 -24.03
N ASN A 162 -13.35 -26.73 -23.63
CA ASN A 162 -12.37 -25.89 -24.32
C ASN A 162 -12.65 -25.78 -25.85
N LYS A 163 -13.90 -25.61 -26.20
CA LYS A 163 -14.41 -25.46 -27.56
C LYS A 163 -15.29 -24.23 -27.65
N LYS A 164 -15.42 -23.68 -28.85
CA LYS A 164 -16.35 -22.60 -29.13
C LYS A 164 -17.78 -23.10 -28.95
N CYS A 165 -18.50 -22.54 -27.97
CA CYS A 165 -19.84 -22.92 -27.62
C CYS A 165 -20.61 -21.79 -26.94
N VAL A 166 -21.94 -21.88 -27.02
CA VAL A 166 -22.86 -20.91 -26.39
C VAL A 166 -24.04 -21.65 -25.79
N TYR A 167 -24.45 -21.33 -24.59
CA TYR A 167 -25.71 -21.65 -23.96
C TYR A 167 -26.60 -20.43 -24.01
N ILE A 168 -27.80 -20.54 -24.60
CA ILE A 168 -28.75 -19.44 -24.80
C ILE A 168 -30.09 -19.81 -24.18
N VAL A 169 -30.64 -18.90 -23.38
CA VAL A 169 -32.02 -18.97 -22.88
C VAL A 169 -32.78 -17.77 -23.45
N SER A 170 -33.74 -18.05 -24.28
CA SER A 170 -34.62 -17.06 -24.92
C SER A 170 -35.98 -17.08 -24.23
N LEU A 171 -36.35 -15.93 -23.67
CA LEU A 171 -37.58 -15.76 -22.88
C LEU A 171 -38.54 -14.85 -23.60
N TYR A 172 -39.74 -15.36 -23.84
CA TYR A 172 -40.83 -14.65 -24.49
C TYR A 172 -41.99 -14.47 -23.49
N PRO A 173 -42.14 -13.28 -22.90
CA PRO A 173 -43.22 -13.00 -21.95
C PRO A 173 -44.57 -13.13 -22.60
N VAL A 174 -45.44 -13.96 -22.08
CA VAL A 174 -46.77 -14.24 -22.66
C VAL A 174 -47.82 -14.35 -21.55
N ASP A 175 -49.05 -14.26 -21.95
CA ASP A 175 -50.21 -14.56 -21.13
C ASP A 175 -51.07 -15.59 -21.87
N TYR A 176 -50.82 -16.84 -21.56
CA TYR A 176 -51.51 -17.96 -22.22
C TYR A 176 -52.66 -18.55 -21.42
N CYS A 177 -52.89 -18.06 -20.18
CA CYS A 177 -53.85 -18.70 -19.26
C CYS A 177 -55.27 -18.78 -19.83
N ASP A 178 -55.77 -17.69 -20.41
CA ASP A 178 -57.13 -17.67 -20.95
C ASP A 178 -57.25 -18.45 -22.24
N LYS A 179 -56.27 -18.33 -23.15
CA LYS A 179 -56.24 -19.10 -24.41
C LYS A 179 -56.14 -20.59 -24.13
N LEU A 180 -55.17 -21.00 -23.34
CA LEU A 180 -54.95 -22.38 -22.95
C LEU A 180 -56.16 -22.98 -22.22
N LYS A 181 -56.79 -22.20 -21.33
CA LYS A 181 -58.03 -22.58 -20.64
C LYS A 181 -59.17 -22.82 -21.61
N SER A 182 -59.31 -21.97 -22.61
CA SER A 182 -60.30 -22.11 -23.68
C SER A 182 -60.07 -23.42 -24.46
N ASP A 183 -58.82 -23.65 -24.91
CA ASP A 183 -58.47 -24.80 -25.74
C ASP A 183 -58.48 -26.12 -24.96
N LEU A 184 -58.21 -26.11 -23.66
CA LEU A 184 -58.26 -27.23 -22.76
C LEU A 184 -59.75 -27.55 -22.31
N SER A 185 -60.68 -26.65 -22.56
CA SER A 185 -62.07 -26.81 -22.07
C SER A 185 -62.72 -28.15 -22.57
N TYR A 186 -62.56 -28.45 -23.83
CA TYR A 186 -63.06 -29.69 -24.44
C TYR A 186 -62.31 -30.94 -23.95
N PRO A 187 -60.96 -31.00 -24.01
CA PRO A 187 -60.20 -32.14 -23.44
C PRO A 187 -60.52 -32.37 -21.96
N MET A 188 -60.57 -31.33 -21.14
CA MET A 188 -60.90 -31.47 -19.71
C MET A 188 -62.35 -31.97 -19.46
N SER A 189 -63.29 -31.48 -20.25
CA SER A 189 -64.68 -32.03 -20.18
C SER A 189 -64.69 -33.51 -20.51
N ARG A 190 -63.98 -33.88 -21.58
CA ARG A 190 -63.84 -35.27 -22.01
C ARG A 190 -63.19 -36.14 -20.94
N LEU A 191 -62.10 -35.63 -20.31
CA LEU A 191 -61.41 -36.30 -19.20
C LEU A 191 -62.27 -36.44 -17.96
N ARG A 192 -63.15 -35.48 -17.65
CA ARG A 192 -64.10 -35.60 -16.55
C ARG A 192 -65.15 -36.71 -16.83
N ASP A 193 -65.60 -36.81 -18.07
CA ASP A 193 -66.54 -37.90 -18.48
C ASP A 193 -65.88 -39.24 -18.41
N LEU A 194 -64.62 -39.36 -18.84
CA LEU A 194 -63.88 -40.61 -18.80
C LEU A 194 -63.45 -40.99 -17.35
N SER A 195 -63.15 -40.05 -16.52
CA SER A 195 -62.70 -40.30 -15.11
C SER A 195 -63.85 -40.85 -14.25
N SER A 196 -65.12 -40.68 -14.68
CA SER A 196 -66.28 -41.17 -13.94
C SER A 196 -67.32 -41.73 -14.85
N PHE A 197 -67.05 -42.82 -15.50
CA PHE A 197 -68.05 -43.45 -16.38
C PHE A 197 -68.91 -44.53 -15.68
N ARG A 198 -70.17 -44.74 -16.16
CA ARG A 198 -71.07 -45.79 -15.70
C ARG A 198 -71.21 -46.89 -16.74
N VAL A 199 -70.76 -48.07 -16.39
CA VAL A 199 -70.99 -49.25 -17.28
C VAL A 199 -72.40 -49.76 -17.11
N LYS A 200 -73.17 -49.78 -18.19
CA LYS A 200 -74.43 -50.50 -18.25
C LYS A 200 -74.17 -51.94 -18.71
N THR A 201 -74.17 -52.87 -17.77
CA THR A 201 -74.18 -54.28 -18.11
C THR A 201 -75.65 -54.72 -18.35
N GLY A 202 -75.84 -55.38 -19.49
CA GLY A 202 -77.18 -55.68 -19.98
C GLY A 202 -78.08 -56.46 -19.01
N GLY A 203 -79.32 -56.05 -18.95
CA GLY A 203 -80.43 -56.83 -18.45
C GLY A 203 -80.91 -56.62 -17.02
N ASN A 204 -80.13 -56.28 -16.08
CA ASN A 204 -80.56 -55.83 -14.73
C ASN A 204 -79.53 -54.81 -14.20
N SER A 205 -80.00 -53.67 -13.90
CA SER A 205 -79.23 -52.49 -13.57
C SER A 205 -78.32 -52.64 -12.34
N VAL A 206 -77.11 -53.03 -12.59
CA VAL A 206 -76.02 -52.84 -11.63
C VAL A 206 -75.05 -51.78 -12.27
N SER A 207 -75.05 -50.60 -11.81
CA SER A 207 -74.12 -49.56 -12.18
C SER A 207 -72.82 -49.70 -11.38
N SER A 208 -71.84 -50.40 -11.92
CA SER A 208 -70.53 -50.25 -11.36
C SER A 208 -69.92 -48.96 -11.88
N ALA A 209 -69.43 -48.09 -10.98
CA ALA A 209 -68.63 -46.91 -11.35
C ALA A 209 -67.21 -47.39 -11.64
N GLY A 210 -66.83 -47.42 -12.92
CA GLY A 210 -65.44 -47.59 -13.34
C GLY A 210 -64.71 -46.26 -13.12
N LYS A 211 -63.44 -46.36 -12.84
CA LYS A 211 -62.56 -45.19 -12.75
C LYS A 211 -61.41 -45.41 -13.75
N ASP A 212 -61.30 -44.52 -14.70
CA ASP A 212 -60.14 -44.49 -15.57
C ASP A 212 -59.04 -43.70 -14.89
N GLU A 213 -57.99 -44.36 -14.43
CA GLU A 213 -56.88 -43.72 -13.71
C GLU A 213 -56.01 -42.88 -14.63
N GLY A 214 -55.84 -43.23 -15.93
CA GLY A 214 -55.15 -42.44 -16.91
C GLY A 214 -55.83 -41.07 -17.18
N ALA A 215 -57.18 -41.15 -17.44
CA ALA A 215 -57.95 -39.94 -17.61
C ALA A 215 -57.96 -39.04 -16.39
N LYS A 216 -57.96 -39.61 -15.20
CA LYS A 216 -57.86 -38.88 -13.92
C LYS A 216 -56.50 -38.18 -13.76
N GLN A 217 -55.41 -38.88 -14.11
CA GLN A 217 -54.09 -38.32 -14.09
C GLN A 217 -53.92 -37.16 -15.08
N ALA A 218 -54.40 -37.27 -16.30
CA ALA A 218 -54.39 -36.28 -17.33
C ALA A 218 -55.24 -35.05 -16.91
N LEU A 219 -56.43 -35.28 -16.34
CA LEU A 219 -57.27 -34.20 -15.83
C LEU A 219 -56.57 -33.40 -14.74
N LYS A 220 -55.99 -34.12 -13.78
CA LYS A 220 -55.24 -33.47 -12.67
C LYS A 220 -54.07 -32.65 -13.22
N TYR A 221 -53.33 -33.19 -14.17
CA TYR A 221 -52.21 -32.44 -14.78
C TYR A 221 -52.67 -31.12 -15.39
N TYR A 222 -53.78 -31.09 -16.14
CA TYR A 222 -54.28 -29.85 -16.72
C TYR A 222 -54.84 -28.87 -15.69
N GLU A 223 -55.46 -29.38 -14.61
CA GLU A 223 -55.97 -28.55 -13.52
C GLU A 223 -54.76 -27.89 -12.79
N ASP A 224 -53.73 -28.68 -12.43
CA ASP A 224 -52.52 -28.20 -11.75
C ASP A 224 -51.77 -27.20 -12.66
N LEU A 225 -51.64 -27.46 -13.96
CA LEU A 225 -50.99 -26.55 -14.93
C LEU A 225 -51.72 -25.21 -15.01
N LEU A 226 -53.06 -25.22 -15.15
CA LEU A 226 -53.82 -23.96 -15.19
C LEU A 226 -53.77 -23.19 -13.87
N GLU A 227 -53.72 -23.86 -12.72
CA GLU A 227 -53.55 -23.23 -11.42
C GLU A 227 -52.17 -22.56 -11.29
N GLN A 228 -51.11 -23.24 -11.71
CA GLN A 228 -49.73 -22.68 -11.74
C GLN A 228 -49.61 -21.44 -12.62
N LEU A 229 -50.20 -21.50 -13.85
CA LEU A 229 -50.17 -20.40 -14.79
C LEU A 229 -51.00 -19.21 -14.35
N ALA A 230 -52.06 -19.43 -13.55
CA ALA A 230 -52.86 -18.37 -12.96
C ALA A 230 -52.18 -17.73 -11.75
N ALA A 231 -51.37 -18.48 -10.99
CA ALA A 231 -50.71 -18.04 -9.78
C ALA A 231 -49.41 -17.25 -10.02
N SER A 232 -48.68 -17.54 -11.12
CA SER A 232 -47.38 -16.96 -11.39
C SER A 232 -47.27 -16.44 -12.83
N PRO A 233 -46.59 -15.32 -13.11
CA PRO A 233 -46.23 -14.93 -14.46
C PRO A 233 -45.43 -16.05 -15.12
N HIS A 234 -45.59 -16.18 -16.45
CA HIS A 234 -44.90 -17.24 -17.20
C HIS A 234 -44.33 -16.72 -18.53
N PHE A 235 -43.44 -17.51 -19.09
CA PHE A 235 -42.76 -17.25 -20.34
C PHE A 235 -42.92 -18.47 -21.26
N MET A 236 -42.95 -18.24 -22.57
CA MET A 236 -42.50 -19.27 -23.52
C MET A 236 -40.99 -19.22 -23.56
N VAL A 237 -40.32 -20.35 -23.54
CA VAL A 237 -38.87 -20.43 -23.40
C VAL A 237 -38.28 -21.37 -24.43
N ASN A 238 -37.25 -20.91 -25.14
CA ASN A 238 -36.35 -21.80 -25.86
C ASN A 238 -34.99 -21.83 -25.14
N VAL A 239 -34.44 -23.02 -24.95
CA VAL A 239 -33.12 -23.22 -24.39
C VAL A 239 -32.23 -23.90 -25.41
N HIS A 240 -31.22 -23.20 -25.90
CA HIS A 240 -30.33 -23.64 -26.97
C HIS A 240 -28.91 -23.85 -26.49
N ALA A 241 -28.20 -24.80 -27.06
CA ALA A 241 -26.76 -24.85 -27.04
C ALA A 241 -26.20 -24.92 -28.46
N LEU A 242 -25.33 -24.00 -28.78
CA LEU A 242 -24.61 -23.96 -30.05
C LEU A 242 -23.19 -24.45 -29.85
N CYS A 243 -22.70 -25.32 -30.70
CA CYS A 243 -21.35 -25.86 -30.61
C CYS A 243 -20.84 -26.36 -31.99
N GLU A 244 -19.53 -26.60 -32.08
CA GLU A 244 -18.93 -27.28 -33.21
C GLU A 244 -19.25 -28.79 -33.27
N ASN A 245 -19.78 -29.38 -32.18
CA ASN A 245 -20.08 -30.81 -32.06
C ASN A 245 -21.39 -31.00 -31.30
N GLU A 246 -22.29 -31.78 -31.85
CA GLU A 246 -23.62 -32.07 -31.27
C GLU A 246 -23.55 -32.66 -29.86
N ASN A 247 -22.64 -33.60 -29.61
CA ASN A 247 -22.53 -34.23 -28.31
C ASN A 247 -22.05 -33.23 -27.23
N CYS A 248 -21.18 -32.27 -27.60
CA CYS A 248 -20.78 -31.22 -26.70
C CYS A 248 -21.97 -30.32 -26.34
N ALA A 249 -22.80 -29.95 -27.29
CA ALA A 249 -24.00 -29.14 -27.06
C ALA A 249 -24.98 -29.90 -26.12
N LYS A 250 -25.17 -31.21 -26.33
CA LYS A 250 -26.00 -32.07 -25.46
C LYS A 250 -25.43 -32.09 -24.03
N MET A 251 -24.13 -32.25 -23.86
CA MET A 251 -23.48 -32.23 -22.52
C MET A 251 -23.66 -30.90 -21.79
N ILE A 252 -23.63 -29.78 -22.50
CA ILE A 252 -23.87 -28.45 -21.93
C ILE A 252 -25.28 -28.35 -21.39
N LEU A 253 -26.28 -28.72 -22.19
CA LEU A 253 -27.70 -28.70 -21.81
C LEU A 253 -28.03 -29.69 -20.71
N ASP A 254 -27.47 -30.89 -20.75
CA ASP A 254 -27.61 -31.90 -19.70
C ASP A 254 -27.02 -31.44 -18.38
N SER A 255 -25.86 -30.79 -18.40
CA SER A 255 -25.24 -30.19 -17.20
C SER A 255 -26.11 -29.08 -16.62
N ALA A 256 -26.70 -28.21 -17.46
CA ALA A 256 -27.59 -27.16 -17.01
C ALA A 256 -28.88 -27.75 -16.41
N ALA A 257 -29.51 -28.70 -17.07
CA ALA A 257 -30.74 -29.35 -16.61
C ALA A 257 -30.49 -30.12 -15.30
N SER A 258 -29.40 -30.88 -15.21
CA SER A 258 -29.05 -31.65 -14.00
C SER A 258 -28.83 -30.76 -12.77
N GLU A 259 -28.32 -29.52 -12.93
CA GLU A 259 -28.18 -28.58 -11.82
C GLU A 259 -29.52 -27.89 -11.50
N ALA A 260 -30.30 -27.57 -12.52
CA ALA A 260 -31.56 -26.82 -12.38
C ALA A 260 -32.71 -27.67 -11.80
N LEU A 261 -32.71 -28.96 -12.07
CA LEU A 261 -33.84 -29.87 -11.73
C LEU A 261 -33.54 -30.78 -10.54
N GLN A 262 -34.48 -30.85 -9.59
CA GLN A 262 -34.52 -31.90 -8.57
C GLN A 262 -35.27 -33.14 -9.06
N GLU A 263 -36.39 -32.95 -9.74
CA GLU A 263 -37.22 -33.96 -10.36
C GLU A 263 -37.78 -33.44 -11.69
N GLY A 264 -37.97 -34.31 -12.63
CA GLY A 264 -38.53 -34.03 -13.96
C GLY A 264 -37.66 -34.61 -15.07
N THR A 265 -38.17 -34.64 -16.26
CA THR A 265 -37.50 -35.15 -17.47
C THR A 265 -37.58 -34.12 -18.57
N TYR A 266 -36.58 -34.15 -19.47
CA TYR A 266 -36.45 -33.26 -20.60
C TYR A 266 -36.06 -34.07 -21.84
N ASP A 267 -36.31 -33.53 -23.01
CA ASP A 267 -35.82 -34.03 -24.27
C ASP A 267 -34.80 -33.04 -24.89
N LEU A 268 -33.86 -33.62 -25.64
CA LEU A 268 -32.82 -32.87 -26.36
C LEU A 268 -33.01 -33.15 -27.86
N TYR A 269 -33.32 -32.11 -28.58
CA TYR A 269 -33.44 -32.16 -30.05
C TYR A 269 -32.24 -31.46 -30.67
N GLY A 270 -31.48 -32.17 -31.51
CA GLY A 270 -30.29 -31.66 -32.17
C GLY A 270 -30.38 -31.66 -33.65
N GLU A 271 -29.90 -30.61 -34.32
CA GLU A 271 -29.81 -30.50 -35.77
C GLU A 271 -28.51 -29.86 -36.23
N GLN A 272 -28.18 -30.05 -37.53
CA GLN A 272 -27.13 -29.29 -38.18
C GLN A 272 -27.64 -27.88 -38.43
N TYR A 273 -26.94 -26.90 -37.86
CA TYR A 273 -27.36 -25.52 -37.86
C TYR A 273 -26.70 -24.71 -38.98
N GLY A 274 -25.37 -24.52 -38.94
CA GLY A 274 -24.65 -23.74 -39.94
C GLY A 274 -24.96 -22.25 -39.92
N GLY A 275 -25.48 -21.73 -38.82
CA GLY A 275 -25.89 -20.35 -38.59
C GLY A 275 -25.14 -19.66 -37.46
N ASP A 276 -25.49 -18.41 -37.20
CA ASP A 276 -24.93 -17.57 -36.16
C ASP A 276 -25.94 -17.27 -35.03
N ILE A 277 -25.48 -16.59 -33.98
CA ILE A 277 -26.36 -16.23 -32.85
C ILE A 277 -27.46 -15.25 -33.29
N ILE A 278 -27.17 -14.36 -34.25
CA ILE A 278 -28.13 -13.34 -34.72
C ILE A 278 -29.37 -14.04 -35.28
N GLN A 279 -29.18 -15.11 -36.02
CA GLN A 279 -30.27 -15.86 -36.61
C GLN A 279 -31.23 -16.40 -35.52
N ILE A 280 -30.75 -16.98 -34.45
CA ILE A 280 -31.56 -17.43 -33.30
C ILE A 280 -32.34 -16.26 -32.66
N LEU A 281 -31.69 -15.10 -32.48
CA LEU A 281 -32.35 -13.93 -31.92
C LEU A 281 -33.47 -13.41 -32.82
N GLU A 282 -33.32 -13.52 -34.14
CA GLU A 282 -34.27 -13.01 -35.14
C GLU A 282 -35.45 -13.95 -35.40
N GLU A 283 -35.23 -15.26 -35.38
CA GLU A 283 -36.27 -16.28 -35.66
C GLU A 283 -37.41 -16.21 -34.64
N GLY A 284 -37.13 -15.85 -33.41
CA GLY A 284 -38.14 -15.76 -32.35
C GLY A 284 -38.44 -17.11 -31.71
N PHE A 285 -39.66 -17.27 -31.14
CA PHE A 285 -40.01 -18.50 -30.47
C PHE A 285 -40.20 -19.64 -31.45
N GLN A 286 -39.60 -20.78 -31.19
CA GLN A 286 -39.66 -22.00 -31.99
C GLN A 286 -40.32 -23.10 -31.17
N CYS A 287 -41.25 -23.82 -31.84
CA CYS A 287 -41.90 -25.03 -31.31
C CYS A 287 -41.44 -26.22 -32.15
N LEU A 288 -40.71 -27.15 -31.53
CA LEU A 288 -40.08 -28.30 -32.18
C LEU A 288 -40.89 -29.60 -31.98
N SER A 289 -42.16 -29.50 -31.51
CA SER A 289 -43.00 -30.69 -31.28
C SER A 289 -43.34 -31.37 -32.63
N GLU A 290 -43.12 -32.70 -32.68
CA GLU A 290 -43.40 -33.48 -33.86
C GLU A 290 -44.87 -34.00 -33.90
N GLU A 291 -45.60 -33.89 -32.80
CA GLU A 291 -46.98 -34.36 -32.73
C GLU A 291 -47.97 -33.32 -33.21
N MET A 292 -49.00 -33.73 -33.96
CA MET A 292 -50.06 -32.84 -34.46
C MET A 292 -51.14 -32.62 -33.36
N HIS A 293 -50.93 -31.56 -32.57
CA HIS A 293 -51.86 -31.07 -31.57
C HIS A 293 -52.31 -29.63 -31.89
N PRO A 294 -53.38 -29.13 -31.30
CA PRO A 294 -53.68 -27.71 -31.35
C PRO A 294 -52.46 -26.88 -30.89
N GLU A 295 -52.18 -25.78 -31.59
CA GLU A 295 -51.00 -24.92 -31.37
C GLU A 295 -50.76 -24.55 -29.88
N SER A 296 -51.86 -24.32 -29.17
CA SER A 296 -51.80 -24.00 -27.72
C SER A 296 -51.38 -25.17 -26.82
N LEU A 297 -51.59 -26.41 -27.25
CA LEU A 297 -51.12 -27.60 -26.53
C LEU A 297 -49.68 -27.92 -26.86
N MET A 298 -49.23 -27.68 -28.09
CA MET A 298 -47.85 -27.91 -28.51
C MET A 298 -46.87 -26.98 -27.81
N VAL A 299 -47.31 -25.86 -27.24
CA VAL A 299 -46.42 -24.95 -26.46
C VAL A 299 -46.27 -25.34 -24.99
N ILE A 300 -47.05 -26.33 -24.48
CA ILE A 300 -46.98 -26.74 -23.09
C ILE A 300 -45.55 -27.15 -22.63
N PRO A 301 -44.73 -27.86 -23.42
CA PRO A 301 -43.35 -28.18 -23.07
C PRO A 301 -42.44 -26.97 -22.91
N TYR A 302 -42.85 -25.85 -23.50
CA TYR A 302 -42.09 -24.59 -23.53
C TYR A 302 -42.63 -23.52 -22.58
N LEU A 303 -43.72 -23.80 -21.85
CA LEU A 303 -44.27 -22.89 -20.83
C LEU A 303 -43.55 -23.08 -19.52
N TYR A 304 -42.92 -22.02 -19.04
CA TYR A 304 -42.12 -21.99 -17.79
C TYR A 304 -42.64 -20.91 -16.90
N THR A 305 -42.84 -21.26 -15.64
CA THR A 305 -43.12 -20.27 -14.59
C THR A 305 -41.87 -19.45 -14.31
N VAL A 306 -42.00 -18.31 -13.60
CA VAL A 306 -40.85 -17.47 -13.18
C VAL A 306 -39.90 -18.28 -12.32
N GLU A 307 -40.40 -19.17 -11.48
CA GLU A 307 -39.61 -20.05 -10.63
C GLU A 307 -38.75 -21.00 -11.45
N GLU A 308 -39.30 -21.61 -12.51
CA GLU A 308 -38.58 -22.48 -13.44
C GLU A 308 -37.54 -21.69 -14.23
N VAL A 309 -37.90 -20.50 -14.72
CA VAL A 309 -36.96 -19.58 -15.42
C VAL A 309 -35.79 -19.19 -14.51
N SER A 310 -36.06 -18.96 -13.22
CA SER A 310 -35.01 -18.62 -12.26
C SER A 310 -33.98 -19.72 -12.03
N ALA A 311 -34.27 -20.97 -12.41
CA ALA A 311 -33.33 -22.06 -12.30
C ALA A 311 -32.48 -22.29 -13.57
N ILE A 312 -33.00 -21.91 -14.76
CA ILE A 312 -32.32 -22.12 -16.04
C ILE A 312 -31.74 -20.85 -16.65
N ALA A 313 -32.20 -19.66 -16.24
CA ALA A 313 -31.74 -18.35 -16.67
C ALA A 313 -31.23 -17.60 -15.44
N VAL A 314 -30.13 -18.05 -14.85
CA VAL A 314 -29.54 -17.52 -13.63
C VAL A 314 -28.38 -16.62 -13.99
N LEU A 315 -28.30 -15.40 -13.44
CA LEU A 315 -27.05 -14.67 -13.39
C LEU A 315 -26.15 -15.30 -12.31
N PRO A 316 -24.90 -15.67 -12.63
CA PRO A 316 -24.09 -16.51 -11.75
C PRO A 316 -23.66 -15.79 -10.48
N VAL A 317 -23.49 -16.57 -9.42
CA VAL A 317 -22.98 -16.16 -8.11
C VAL A 317 -21.92 -17.14 -7.66
N LEU A 318 -20.79 -16.67 -7.13
CA LEU A 318 -19.72 -17.51 -6.62
C LEU A 318 -19.79 -17.65 -5.10
N TYR A 319 -19.66 -18.89 -4.63
CA TYR A 319 -19.41 -19.19 -3.22
C TYR A 319 -17.91 -19.01 -2.91
N PRO A 320 -17.55 -18.81 -1.63
CA PRO A 320 -16.14 -18.73 -1.25
C PRO A 320 -15.34 -19.95 -1.75
N GLY A 321 -14.23 -19.70 -2.43
CA GLY A 321 -13.35 -20.73 -2.98
C GLY A 321 -13.73 -21.23 -4.39
N GLU A 322 -14.84 -20.78 -4.96
CA GLU A 322 -15.20 -21.11 -6.33
C GLU A 322 -14.55 -20.15 -7.32
N THR A 323 -14.14 -20.67 -8.48
CA THR A 323 -13.55 -19.89 -9.55
C THR A 323 -14.20 -20.25 -10.87
N ILE A 324 -14.54 -19.26 -11.68
CA ILE A 324 -14.96 -19.40 -13.06
C ILE A 324 -13.99 -18.59 -13.91
N GLU A 325 -13.66 -19.09 -15.12
CA GLU A 325 -12.97 -18.28 -16.14
C GLU A 325 -13.94 -17.22 -16.70
N LEU A 326 -14.21 -16.22 -15.91
CA LEU A 326 -14.89 -15.02 -16.40
C LEU A 326 -13.86 -13.99 -16.80
N PRO A 327 -14.23 -12.99 -17.63
CA PRO A 327 -13.38 -11.86 -17.87
C PRO A 327 -12.90 -11.36 -16.50
N LYS A 328 -11.62 -11.48 -16.24
CA LYS A 328 -11.01 -10.75 -15.14
C LYS A 328 -11.34 -9.30 -15.41
N GLU A 329 -11.68 -8.59 -14.35
CA GLU A 329 -11.77 -7.14 -14.44
C GLU A 329 -10.62 -6.67 -15.32
N THR A 330 -10.93 -6.11 -16.49
CA THR A 330 -9.91 -5.48 -17.32
C THR A 330 -9.16 -4.57 -16.37
N VAL A 331 -7.87 -4.80 -16.22
CA VAL A 331 -6.96 -3.91 -15.53
C VAL A 331 -7.41 -2.51 -15.86
N PRO A 332 -7.69 -1.65 -14.88
CA PRO A 332 -8.27 -0.33 -15.13
C PRO A 332 -7.56 0.26 -16.33
N GLU A 333 -8.32 0.74 -17.32
CA GLU A 333 -7.79 1.37 -18.55
C GLU A 333 -6.54 2.14 -18.18
N ARG A 334 -5.44 1.97 -18.93
CA ARG A 334 -4.10 2.52 -18.71
C ARG A 334 -4.16 3.84 -17.95
N MET A 335 -4.17 3.75 -16.61
CA MET A 335 -4.25 4.92 -15.76
C MET A 335 -2.91 5.62 -15.85
N GLU A 336 -2.92 6.94 -15.92
CA GLU A 336 -1.73 7.74 -15.76
C GLU A 336 -1.14 7.47 -14.36
N GLY A 337 -0.01 6.77 -14.31
CA GLY A 337 0.53 6.28 -13.05
C GLY A 337 1.87 5.59 -13.20
N MET A 338 2.35 5.07 -12.10
CA MET A 338 3.58 4.30 -12.02
C MET A 338 3.34 2.86 -12.47
N PHE A 339 4.05 2.41 -13.49
CA PHE A 339 4.06 1.01 -13.87
C PHE A 339 4.63 0.17 -12.73
N LEU A 340 3.85 -0.78 -12.20
CA LEU A 340 4.29 -1.67 -11.12
C LEU A 340 4.86 -2.99 -11.65
N GLY A 341 4.33 -3.49 -12.75
CA GLY A 341 4.74 -4.76 -13.31
C GLY A 341 3.66 -5.42 -14.13
N ARG A 342 3.78 -6.74 -14.32
CA ARG A 342 2.83 -7.54 -15.09
C ARG A 342 2.27 -8.68 -14.26
N ASP A 343 0.98 -8.94 -14.43
CA ASP A 343 0.34 -10.11 -13.85
C ASP A 343 0.75 -11.42 -14.56
N ARG A 344 0.16 -12.56 -14.15
CA ARG A 344 0.46 -13.87 -14.76
C ARG A 344 0.05 -13.95 -16.22
N ASP A 345 -0.92 -13.14 -16.62
CA ASP A 345 -1.49 -13.14 -17.97
C ASP A 345 -0.82 -12.10 -18.90
N GLY A 346 0.16 -11.36 -18.38
CA GLY A 346 0.93 -10.36 -19.13
C GLY A 346 0.36 -8.95 -19.08
N HIS A 347 -0.76 -8.70 -18.40
CA HIS A 347 -1.37 -7.37 -18.29
C HIS A 347 -0.50 -6.44 -17.46
N GLU A 348 -0.37 -5.21 -17.92
CA GLU A 348 0.40 -4.17 -17.25
C GLU A 348 -0.41 -3.53 -16.11
N ILE A 349 0.16 -3.48 -14.92
CA ILE A 349 -0.48 -2.91 -13.74
C ILE A 349 0.17 -1.58 -13.40
N TYR A 350 -0.64 -0.54 -13.29
CA TYR A 350 -0.24 0.83 -12.98
C TYR A 350 -0.83 1.28 -11.66
N TYR A 351 0.01 1.94 -10.85
CA TYR A 351 -0.43 2.60 -9.61
C TYR A 351 -0.60 4.10 -9.86
N PRO A 352 -1.79 4.67 -9.68
CA PRO A 352 -2.03 6.08 -9.94
C PRO A 352 -1.19 7.00 -9.06
N TRP A 353 -0.55 8.01 -9.65
CA TRP A 353 0.24 9.00 -8.90
C TRP A 353 -0.56 9.69 -7.80
N SER A 354 -1.84 9.95 -8.02
CA SER A 354 -2.74 10.59 -7.05
C SER A 354 -3.00 9.76 -5.78
N LEU A 355 -2.66 8.48 -5.78
CA LEU A 355 -2.80 7.61 -4.61
C LEU A 355 -1.51 7.53 -3.76
N LEU A 356 -0.37 8.01 -4.24
CA LEU A 356 0.89 7.99 -3.48
C LEU A 356 0.80 8.70 -2.12
N PRO A 357 0.10 9.86 -1.97
CA PRO A 357 -0.08 10.48 -0.66
C PRO A 357 -0.86 9.62 0.34
N LYS A 358 -1.52 8.55 -0.10
CA LYS A 358 -2.18 7.57 0.78
C LYS A 358 -1.24 6.47 1.28
N HIS A 359 0.05 6.66 1.12
CA HIS A 359 1.14 5.84 1.61
C HIS A 359 1.19 4.42 1.07
N GLY A 360 2.31 3.74 1.29
CA GLY A 360 2.53 2.37 0.87
C GLY A 360 3.22 1.53 1.94
N PHE A 361 2.92 0.24 1.94
CA PHE A 361 3.57 -0.75 2.78
C PHE A 361 4.07 -1.92 1.94
N LEU A 362 5.33 -2.27 2.11
CA LEU A 362 5.99 -3.36 1.42
C LEU A 362 6.54 -4.35 2.43
N ALA A 363 6.12 -5.61 2.35
CA ALA A 363 6.60 -6.68 3.21
C ALA A 363 7.31 -7.78 2.43
N GLY A 364 8.37 -8.33 3.00
CA GLY A 364 9.06 -9.46 2.40
C GLY A 364 10.27 -9.92 3.21
N MET A 365 10.49 -11.23 3.25
CA MET A 365 11.66 -11.83 3.91
C MET A 365 12.97 -11.46 3.19
N PRO A 366 14.14 -11.63 3.82
CA PRO A 366 15.42 -11.46 3.15
C PRO A 366 15.53 -12.32 1.89
N GLY A 367 16.02 -11.73 0.79
CA GLY A 367 16.15 -12.41 -0.50
C GLY A 367 14.87 -12.53 -1.33
N SER A 368 13.72 -11.99 -0.87
CA SER A 368 12.46 -11.98 -1.63
C SER A 368 12.41 -10.94 -2.77
N GLY A 369 13.37 -10.01 -2.81
CA GLY A 369 13.41 -8.91 -3.77
C GLY A 369 12.94 -7.57 -3.22
N LYS A 370 12.84 -7.41 -1.87
CA LYS A 370 12.40 -6.17 -1.20
C LYS A 370 13.20 -4.94 -1.66
N THR A 371 14.52 -4.99 -1.54
CA THR A 371 15.40 -3.88 -1.95
C THR A 371 15.30 -3.58 -3.46
N ASN A 372 15.20 -4.63 -4.29
CA ASN A 372 14.97 -4.46 -5.74
C ASN A 372 13.66 -3.70 -6.01
N THR A 373 12.59 -4.10 -5.35
CA THR A 373 11.27 -3.46 -5.48
C THR A 373 11.34 -1.98 -5.05
N MET A 374 11.95 -1.71 -3.89
CA MET A 374 12.10 -0.34 -3.39
C MET A 374 12.93 0.52 -4.36
N MET A 375 14.06 0.02 -4.85
CA MET A 375 14.89 0.74 -5.83
C MET A 375 14.13 0.99 -7.14
N TYR A 376 13.33 0.03 -7.58
CA TYR A 376 12.49 0.18 -8.76
C TYR A 376 11.45 1.31 -8.56
N LEU A 377 10.79 1.35 -7.41
CA LEU A 377 9.82 2.40 -7.07
C LEU A 377 10.50 3.78 -6.98
N VAL A 378 11.65 3.87 -6.29
CA VAL A 378 12.45 5.11 -6.20
C VAL A 378 12.84 5.63 -7.59
N ASN A 379 13.36 4.76 -8.45
CA ASN A 379 13.75 5.12 -9.82
C ASN A 379 12.55 5.60 -10.65
N SER A 380 11.41 4.92 -10.51
CA SER A 380 10.19 5.28 -11.24
C SER A 380 9.67 6.66 -10.85
N MET A 381 9.69 6.98 -9.54
CA MET A 381 9.28 8.28 -9.02
C MET A 381 10.26 9.39 -9.41
N TYR A 382 11.56 9.12 -9.27
CA TYR A 382 12.58 10.06 -9.69
C TYR A 382 12.46 10.44 -11.19
N LYS A 383 12.26 9.45 -12.07
CA LYS A 383 12.01 9.67 -13.51
C LYS A 383 10.73 10.44 -13.80
N ALA A 384 9.72 10.31 -12.95
CA ALA A 384 8.50 11.09 -13.03
C ALA A 384 8.65 12.55 -12.53
N GLY A 385 9.86 12.92 -12.06
CA GLY A 385 10.14 14.25 -11.52
C GLY A 385 9.66 14.45 -10.09
N ILE A 386 9.38 13.38 -9.35
CA ILE A 386 8.96 13.41 -7.95
C ILE A 386 10.21 13.28 -7.08
N PRO A 387 10.54 14.27 -6.24
CA PRO A 387 11.65 14.19 -5.30
C PRO A 387 11.44 13.07 -4.29
N VAL A 388 12.52 12.39 -3.89
CA VAL A 388 12.46 11.25 -2.98
C VAL A 388 13.52 11.33 -1.88
N LEU A 389 13.16 10.92 -0.66
CA LEU A 389 14.10 10.71 0.43
C LEU A 389 14.10 9.23 0.84
N VAL A 390 15.24 8.57 0.66
CA VAL A 390 15.42 7.17 1.10
C VAL A 390 16.18 7.17 2.41
N MET A 391 15.61 6.57 3.46
CA MET A 391 16.25 6.36 4.76
C MET A 391 16.59 4.88 4.94
N GLU A 392 17.86 4.56 4.95
CA GLU A 392 18.41 3.20 5.02
C GLU A 392 19.16 2.99 6.34
N PRO A 393 18.53 2.46 7.41
CA PRO A 393 19.13 2.36 8.73
C PRO A 393 20.10 1.18 8.90
N ALA A 394 20.01 0.13 8.08
CA ALA A 394 20.71 -1.12 8.34
C ALA A 394 21.82 -1.46 7.35
N LYS A 395 21.76 -0.94 6.12
CA LYS A 395 22.66 -1.33 5.03
C LYS A 395 23.16 -0.13 4.24
N LYS A 396 23.82 -0.36 3.10
CA LYS A 396 24.30 0.66 2.16
C LYS A 396 24.03 0.22 0.71
N GLU A 397 22.81 -0.27 0.46
CA GLU A 397 22.45 -0.83 -0.85
C GLU A 397 21.99 0.26 -1.84
N TYR A 398 21.32 1.32 -1.35
CA TYR A 398 20.75 2.37 -2.21
C TYR A 398 21.77 3.33 -2.83
N ARG A 399 23.03 3.31 -2.39
CA ARG A 399 24.11 4.11 -2.99
C ARG A 399 24.28 3.87 -4.49
N VAL A 400 23.91 2.68 -4.97
CA VAL A 400 23.94 2.33 -6.39
C VAL A 400 23.06 3.26 -7.23
N LEU A 401 21.97 3.81 -6.69
CA LEU A 401 21.11 4.76 -7.38
C LEU A 401 21.85 6.04 -7.81
N SER A 402 22.77 6.53 -6.98
CA SER A 402 23.59 7.70 -7.30
C SER A 402 24.61 7.45 -8.42
N THR A 403 24.80 6.20 -8.84
CA THR A 403 25.72 5.84 -9.92
C THR A 403 25.07 5.78 -11.29
N LEU A 404 23.73 5.80 -11.33
CA LEU A 404 22.96 5.72 -12.57
C LEU A 404 22.96 7.07 -13.30
N GLU A 405 23.12 7.02 -14.62
CA GLU A 405 23.10 8.23 -15.44
C GLU A 405 21.77 8.99 -15.37
N ASP A 406 20.68 8.24 -15.25
CA ASP A 406 19.32 8.77 -15.18
C ASP A 406 19.00 9.40 -13.80
N MET A 407 19.86 9.21 -12.79
CA MET A 407 19.62 9.63 -11.40
C MET A 407 20.73 10.53 -10.84
N LYS A 408 21.44 11.27 -11.69
CA LYS A 408 22.58 12.11 -11.32
C LYS A 408 22.27 13.19 -10.29
N GLY A 409 21.01 13.61 -10.17
CA GLY A 409 20.58 14.61 -9.19
C GLY A 409 20.34 14.06 -7.78
N ILE A 410 20.47 12.76 -7.54
CA ILE A 410 20.25 12.20 -6.20
C ILE A 410 21.49 12.41 -5.32
N THR A 411 21.29 12.94 -4.12
CA THR A 411 22.36 13.23 -3.18
C THR A 411 22.54 12.08 -2.21
N LEU A 412 23.79 11.60 -2.04
CA LEU A 412 24.14 10.56 -1.07
C LEU A 412 24.68 11.18 0.21
N PHE A 413 24.14 10.79 1.36
CA PHE A 413 24.64 11.10 2.69
C PHE A 413 24.94 9.83 3.47
N SER A 414 26.10 9.79 4.13
CA SER A 414 26.50 8.67 5.00
C SER A 414 27.15 9.26 6.27
N PRO A 415 26.35 9.63 7.29
CA PRO A 415 26.83 10.25 8.50
C PRO A 415 27.71 9.28 9.28
N SER A 416 29.01 9.55 9.30
CA SER A 416 30.01 8.82 10.11
C SER A 416 31.26 9.68 10.26
N ALA A 417 32.17 9.26 11.17
CA ALA A 417 33.47 9.92 11.30
C ALA A 417 34.21 9.91 9.97
N ASN A 418 34.71 11.07 9.56
CA ASN A 418 35.50 11.26 8.36
C ASN A 418 34.82 10.70 7.08
N SER A 419 33.48 10.76 7.04
CA SER A 419 32.72 10.38 5.85
C SER A 419 33.08 11.27 4.66
N LEU A 420 33.21 10.66 3.49
CA LEU A 420 33.26 11.37 2.21
C LEU A 420 31.90 11.96 1.81
N PHE A 421 30.82 11.47 2.44
CA PHE A 421 29.43 11.88 2.21
C PHE A 421 28.81 12.54 3.46
N PRO A 422 29.41 13.67 3.95
CA PRO A 422 29.04 14.27 5.22
C PRO A 422 27.66 14.91 5.16
N ILE A 423 26.98 14.89 6.33
CA ILE A 423 25.77 15.68 6.56
C ILE A 423 25.85 16.36 7.91
N HIS A 424 25.29 17.56 8.00
CA HIS A 424 25.14 18.35 9.22
C HIS A 424 23.69 18.80 9.31
N ILE A 425 23.07 18.59 10.46
CA ILE A 425 21.69 19.00 10.73
C ILE A 425 21.68 19.72 12.07
N ASN A 426 21.27 20.97 12.05
CA ASN A 426 20.96 21.69 13.28
C ASN A 426 19.50 21.39 13.65
N PRO A 427 19.22 20.68 14.75
CA PRO A 427 17.85 20.35 15.15
C PRO A 427 16.99 21.56 15.50
N PHE A 428 17.60 22.70 15.73
CA PHE A 428 16.91 23.95 16.07
C PHE A 428 16.59 24.82 14.84
N GLU A 429 17.08 24.46 13.67
CA GLU A 429 16.77 25.13 12.43
C GLU A 429 15.41 24.68 11.90
N PHE A 430 14.51 25.62 11.62
CA PHE A 430 13.16 25.35 11.18
C PHE A 430 12.72 26.26 10.01
N PRO A 431 11.67 25.91 9.27
CA PRO A 431 11.33 26.64 8.04
C PRO A 431 10.94 28.10 8.28
N GLU A 432 11.28 28.98 7.30
CA GLU A 432 10.80 30.34 7.28
C GLU A 432 9.27 30.38 7.16
N GLY A 433 8.62 31.25 7.93
CA GLY A 433 7.16 31.37 7.98
C GLY A 433 6.50 30.55 9.10
N MET A 434 7.23 29.63 9.76
CA MET A 434 6.73 28.85 10.88
C MET A 434 6.86 29.59 12.21
N LYS A 435 5.94 29.33 13.15
CA LYS A 435 6.02 29.85 14.51
C LYS A 435 6.99 29.04 15.36
N LEU A 436 7.79 29.76 16.16
CA LEU A 436 8.73 29.13 17.07
C LEU A 436 8.09 28.13 18.04
N SER A 437 6.94 28.47 18.61
CA SER A 437 6.23 27.60 19.56
C SER A 437 5.82 26.27 18.97
N GLU A 438 5.44 26.24 17.70
CA GLU A 438 5.06 25.01 16.97
C GLU A 438 6.30 24.13 16.77
N HIS A 439 7.41 24.72 16.29
CA HIS A 439 8.67 24.00 16.14
C HIS A 439 9.20 23.43 17.46
N ILE A 440 9.16 24.20 18.55
CA ILE A 440 9.61 23.71 19.88
C ILE A 440 8.81 22.46 20.28
N ASN A 441 7.49 22.46 20.12
CA ASN A 441 6.67 21.28 20.44
C ASN A 441 7.07 20.08 19.59
N ASN A 442 7.21 20.25 18.29
CA ASN A 442 7.64 19.19 17.38
C ASN A 442 9.03 18.64 17.73
N LEU A 443 9.96 19.52 18.07
CA LEU A 443 11.31 19.13 18.48
C LEU A 443 11.32 18.35 19.80
N LEU A 444 10.46 18.70 20.75
CA LEU A 444 10.28 17.95 21.98
C LEU A 444 9.73 16.54 21.73
N ASP A 445 8.83 16.37 20.78
CA ASP A 445 8.34 15.07 20.37
C ASP A 445 9.43 14.19 19.75
N VAL A 446 10.35 14.77 18.98
CA VAL A 446 11.54 14.06 18.47
C VAL A 446 12.43 13.57 19.62
N PHE A 447 12.69 14.39 20.63
CA PHE A 447 13.48 13.97 21.80
C PHE A 447 12.78 12.87 22.59
N ASN A 448 11.48 12.98 22.84
CA ASN A 448 10.68 11.98 23.54
C ASN A 448 10.57 10.65 22.77
N GLY A 449 10.48 10.71 21.44
CA GLY A 449 10.47 9.52 20.59
C GLY A 449 11.83 8.86 20.42
N THR A 450 12.92 9.56 20.77
CA THR A 450 14.28 9.03 20.67
C THR A 450 14.82 8.51 21.99
N PHE A 451 14.61 9.28 23.06
CA PHE A 451 15.23 9.04 24.36
C PHE A 451 14.17 8.73 25.41
N GLN A 452 14.45 7.76 26.27
CA GLN A 452 13.63 7.57 27.46
C GLN A 452 13.93 8.70 28.46
N LEU A 453 13.04 9.66 28.55
CA LEU A 453 13.15 10.82 29.44
C LEU A 453 12.13 10.71 30.57
N ASP A 454 12.61 10.32 31.75
CA ASP A 454 11.74 10.23 32.93
C ASP A 454 11.58 11.61 33.60
N PRO A 455 10.45 11.90 34.23
CA PRO A 455 10.26 13.15 34.97
C PRO A 455 11.38 13.38 35.99
N PRO A 456 11.92 14.62 36.10
CA PRO A 456 11.46 15.88 35.50
C PRO A 456 12.16 16.26 34.17
N MET A 457 12.91 15.36 33.53
CA MET A 457 13.72 15.68 32.34
C MET A 457 12.92 16.27 31.16
N PRO A 458 11.69 15.80 30.79
CA PRO A 458 10.94 16.42 29.68
C PRO A 458 10.66 17.91 29.94
N MET A 459 10.34 18.28 31.18
CA MET A 459 10.07 19.68 31.52
C MET A 459 11.35 20.54 31.47
N LEU A 460 12.47 20.01 31.99
CA LEU A 460 13.76 20.68 31.91
C LEU A 460 14.27 20.84 30.50
N LEU A 461 13.97 19.86 29.64
CA LEU A 461 14.28 19.93 28.21
C LEU A 461 13.47 21.03 27.52
N ALA A 462 12.17 21.11 27.77
CA ALA A 462 11.29 22.12 27.20
C ALA A 462 11.75 23.54 27.59
N GLU A 463 11.99 23.78 28.89
CA GLU A 463 12.52 25.05 29.38
C GLU A 463 13.93 25.35 28.83
N GLY A 464 14.79 24.33 28.76
CA GLY A 464 16.11 24.45 28.18
C GLY A 464 16.12 24.85 26.71
N VAL A 465 15.24 24.26 25.89
CA VAL A 465 15.08 24.61 24.47
C VAL A 465 14.59 26.03 24.35
N GLN A 466 13.58 26.44 25.10
CA GLN A 466 13.04 27.79 25.07
C GLN A 466 14.13 28.83 25.47
N ASN A 467 14.85 28.58 26.55
CA ASN A 467 15.93 29.46 27.01
C ASN A 467 17.04 29.64 25.95
N CYS A 468 17.35 28.57 25.19
CA CYS A 468 18.33 28.66 24.11
C CYS A 468 17.91 29.64 23.00
N TYR A 469 16.66 29.60 22.61
CA TYR A 469 16.14 30.54 21.64
C TYR A 469 16.08 31.96 22.18
N GLU A 470 15.63 32.14 23.42
CA GLU A 470 15.57 33.46 24.10
C GLU A 470 16.97 34.11 24.25
N GLU A 471 18.01 33.34 24.56
CA GLU A 471 19.40 33.83 24.58
C GLU A 471 19.87 34.42 23.24
N LEU A 472 19.27 33.99 22.13
CA LEU A 472 19.56 34.49 20.76
C LEU A 472 18.59 35.55 20.28
N GLY A 473 17.67 36.01 21.13
CA GLY A 473 16.72 37.08 20.81
C GLY A 473 15.38 36.62 20.24
N TRP A 474 15.11 35.33 20.24
CA TRP A 474 13.80 34.80 19.87
C TRP A 474 12.78 35.01 20.99
N ILE A 475 11.53 35.23 20.62
CA ILE A 475 10.41 35.38 21.56
C ILE A 475 9.36 34.34 21.20
N SER A 476 8.73 33.74 22.22
CA SER A 476 7.65 32.76 22.03
C SER A 476 6.55 33.37 21.15
N GLY A 477 6.16 32.65 20.09
CA GLY A 477 5.17 33.15 19.13
C GLY A 477 5.73 33.93 17.93
N MET A 478 7.03 34.21 17.89
CA MET A 478 7.66 34.78 16.68
C MET A 478 7.56 33.80 15.50
N ILE A 479 7.38 34.37 14.33
CA ILE A 479 7.48 33.67 13.05
C ILE A 479 8.93 33.76 12.58
N ASN A 480 9.46 32.67 12.07
CA ASN A 480 10.79 32.62 11.50
C ASN A 480 10.88 33.47 10.22
N THR A 481 11.72 34.48 10.21
CA THR A 481 12.04 35.35 9.07
C THR A 481 13.43 35.09 8.49
N GLY A 482 14.19 34.16 9.05
CA GLY A 482 15.55 33.83 8.62
C GLY A 482 16.62 34.80 9.14
N ASP A 483 16.27 35.84 9.90
CA ASP A 483 17.18 36.90 10.32
C ASP A 483 17.99 36.59 11.58
N LEU A 484 17.51 35.68 12.43
CA LEU A 484 18.14 35.33 13.71
C LEU A 484 18.99 34.06 13.60
N GLU A 485 20.02 33.96 14.48
CA GLU A 485 20.79 32.72 14.61
C GLU A 485 19.96 31.67 15.36
N TYR A 486 20.22 30.38 15.04
CA TYR A 486 19.61 29.25 15.73
C TYR A 486 20.52 28.73 16.86
N PRO A 487 19.94 28.18 17.93
CA PRO A 487 20.69 27.49 18.98
C PRO A 487 21.51 26.32 18.44
N THR A 488 22.38 25.78 19.30
CA THR A 488 23.11 24.53 19.03
C THR A 488 22.88 23.53 20.16
N MET A 489 23.15 22.24 19.91
CA MET A 489 23.02 21.19 20.92
C MET A 489 23.91 21.45 22.17
N SER A 490 25.09 22.05 21.97
CA SER A 490 25.95 22.46 23.07
C SER A 490 25.31 23.55 23.94
N MET A 491 24.59 24.50 23.35
CA MET A 491 23.83 25.52 24.08
C MET A 491 22.72 24.87 24.91
N LEU A 492 21.96 23.94 24.35
CA LEU A 492 20.93 23.19 25.06
C LEU A 492 21.52 22.45 26.26
N PHE A 493 22.62 21.73 26.05
CA PHE A 493 23.29 20.98 27.12
C PHE A 493 23.71 21.87 28.29
N GLU A 494 24.29 23.03 28.00
CA GLU A 494 24.69 24.00 29.03
C GLU A 494 23.49 24.70 29.70
N ASN A 495 22.41 24.97 28.95
CA ASN A 495 21.21 25.57 29.52
C ASN A 495 20.53 24.65 30.52
N ILE A 496 20.38 23.35 30.17
CA ILE A 496 19.80 22.37 31.11
C ILE A 496 20.65 22.26 32.39
N LYS A 497 21.99 22.33 32.30
CA LYS A 497 22.85 22.38 33.50
C LYS A 497 22.59 23.63 34.35
N LYS A 498 22.36 24.78 33.74
CA LYS A 498 21.99 26.02 34.46
C LYS A 498 20.68 25.83 35.23
N LEU A 499 19.68 25.11 34.62
CA LEU A 499 18.40 24.81 35.25
C LEU A 499 18.55 23.92 36.50
N PHE A 500 19.47 22.95 36.49
CA PHE A 500 19.76 22.15 37.70
C PHE A 500 20.20 23.00 38.90
N ASN A 501 20.95 24.07 38.64
CA ASN A 501 21.35 25.02 39.70
C ASN A 501 20.18 25.90 40.12
N LYS A 502 19.30 26.30 39.19
CA LYS A 502 18.14 27.16 39.47
C LYS A 502 17.13 26.45 40.37
N TYR A 503 16.83 25.18 40.12
CA TYR A 503 15.82 24.42 40.86
C TYR A 503 16.29 23.73 42.14
N GLN A 504 17.57 23.86 42.51
CA GLN A 504 18.18 23.39 43.76
C GLN A 504 17.80 21.93 44.14
N TYR A 505 17.85 21.01 43.19
CA TYR A 505 17.60 19.59 43.44
C TYR A 505 18.53 19.02 44.53
N ALA A 506 18.06 18.04 45.31
CA ALA A 506 18.90 17.27 46.19
C ALA A 506 20.09 16.63 45.47
N ALA A 507 21.24 16.49 46.14
CA ALA A 507 22.49 16.09 45.48
C ALA A 507 22.38 14.77 44.67
N ASP A 508 21.67 13.78 45.23
CA ASP A 508 21.49 12.47 44.62
C ASP A 508 20.62 12.57 43.32
N VAL A 509 19.51 13.34 43.38
CA VAL A 509 18.63 13.58 42.24
C VAL A 509 19.40 14.33 41.16
N ARG A 510 20.15 15.33 41.53
CA ARG A 510 20.99 16.11 40.63
C ARG A 510 22.02 15.23 39.92
N MET A 511 22.75 14.36 40.66
CA MET A 511 23.73 13.46 40.06
C MET A 511 23.08 12.52 39.04
N ASN A 512 21.88 11.99 39.32
CA ASN A 512 21.13 11.15 38.39
C ASN A 512 20.72 11.93 37.15
N LEU A 513 20.16 13.13 37.30
CA LEU A 513 19.76 13.99 36.16
C LEU A 513 20.95 14.41 35.31
N GLU A 514 22.10 14.77 35.90
CA GLU A 514 23.33 15.09 35.19
C GLU A 514 23.86 13.86 34.39
N SER A 515 23.74 12.65 34.96
CA SER A 515 24.12 11.42 34.27
C SER A 515 23.24 11.17 33.08
N VAL A 516 21.91 11.26 33.23
CA VAL A 516 20.92 11.12 32.13
C VAL A 516 21.18 12.15 31.06
N LEU A 517 21.37 13.42 31.42
CA LEU A 517 21.65 14.50 30.46
C LEU A 517 22.92 14.21 29.67
N ARG A 518 23.99 13.78 30.33
CA ARG A 518 25.29 13.48 29.69
C ARG A 518 25.19 12.31 28.72
N VAL A 519 24.50 11.24 29.09
CA VAL A 519 24.42 10.02 28.30
C VAL A 519 23.48 10.20 27.12
N ARG A 520 22.35 10.89 27.27
CA ARG A 520 21.32 10.99 26.26
C ARG A 520 21.51 12.23 25.37
N ILE A 521 21.42 13.41 25.90
CA ILE A 521 21.53 14.66 25.14
C ILE A 521 23.00 15.01 24.86
N GLY A 522 23.88 14.85 25.85
CA GLY A 522 25.32 15.10 25.68
C GLY A 522 26.00 14.20 24.66
N SER A 523 25.44 13.02 24.37
CA SER A 523 25.94 12.16 23.31
C SER A 523 25.83 12.82 21.92
N LEU A 524 24.81 13.65 21.69
CA LEU A 524 24.62 14.39 20.42
C LEU A 524 25.56 15.58 20.27
N THR A 525 26.28 15.97 21.32
CA THR A 525 27.26 17.08 21.28
C THR A 525 28.70 16.60 21.10
N GLN A 526 28.96 15.31 21.24
CA GLN A 526 30.32 14.75 21.30
C GLN A 526 30.65 13.87 20.11
N ARG A 527 31.95 13.80 19.82
CA ARG A 527 32.52 12.98 18.74
C ARG A 527 31.80 13.25 17.41
N GLU A 528 31.55 12.20 16.65
CA GLU A 528 30.88 12.21 15.34
C GLU A 528 29.47 12.80 15.39
N MET A 529 28.73 12.49 16.44
CA MET A 529 27.39 13.03 16.64
C MET A 529 27.41 14.55 16.80
N GLY A 530 28.42 15.09 17.51
CA GLY A 530 28.60 16.53 17.62
C GLY A 530 28.88 17.19 16.27
N ASP A 531 29.56 16.52 15.37
CA ASP A 531 29.80 17.08 14.03
C ASP A 531 28.54 17.02 13.13
N ILE A 532 27.64 16.07 13.41
CA ILE A 532 26.37 15.98 12.69
C ILE A 532 25.34 16.96 13.27
N PHE A 533 25.14 17.01 14.59
CA PHE A 533 24.01 17.69 15.22
C PHE A 533 24.36 18.98 15.96
N ASP A 534 25.62 19.17 16.42
CA ASP A 534 26.06 20.36 17.16
C ASP A 534 26.71 21.37 16.22
N VAL A 535 25.90 21.86 15.28
CA VAL A 535 26.31 22.84 14.25
C VAL A 535 25.39 24.05 14.25
N LYS A 536 25.85 25.18 13.75
CA LYS A 536 25.03 26.40 13.64
C LYS A 536 24.07 26.39 12.46
N LYS A 537 24.41 25.69 11.39
CA LYS A 537 23.63 25.61 10.15
C LYS A 537 23.64 24.20 9.59
N SER A 538 22.54 23.79 8.99
CA SER A 538 22.39 22.51 8.31
C SER A 538 23.04 22.52 6.93
N THR A 539 23.39 21.31 6.43
CA THR A 539 23.84 21.12 5.03
C THR A 539 22.74 21.48 4.06
N PHE A 540 21.52 20.97 4.27
CA PHE A 540 20.31 21.41 3.59
C PHE A 540 19.50 22.33 4.50
N ARG A 541 18.90 23.36 3.91
CA ARG A 541 17.84 24.13 4.58
C ARG A 541 16.60 23.23 4.68
N PRO A 542 15.68 23.50 5.62
CA PRO A 542 14.46 22.71 5.76
C PRO A 542 13.71 22.49 4.45
N GLU A 543 13.57 23.52 3.62
CA GLU A 543 12.84 23.47 2.33
C GLU A 543 13.51 22.58 1.28
N GLU A 544 14.83 22.47 1.34
CA GLU A 544 15.59 21.67 0.35
C GLU A 544 15.30 20.18 0.46
N TRP A 545 14.78 19.70 1.62
CA TRP A 545 14.45 18.28 1.83
C TRP A 545 13.28 17.79 0.98
N ILE A 546 12.34 18.66 0.64
CA ILE A 546 11.21 18.33 -0.25
C ILE A 546 11.48 18.65 -1.72
N GLU A 547 12.52 19.45 -2.00
CA GLU A 547 12.87 19.89 -3.35
C GLU A 547 13.92 18.98 -4.00
N LYS A 548 14.73 18.29 -3.21
CA LYS A 548 15.88 17.49 -3.66
C LYS A 548 15.71 16.01 -3.30
N SER A 549 16.15 15.16 -4.21
CA SER A 549 16.22 13.73 -3.91
C SER A 549 17.49 13.38 -3.15
N ALA A 550 17.35 12.55 -2.10
CA ALA A 550 18.48 12.13 -1.27
C ALA A 550 18.37 10.67 -0.81
N VAL A 551 19.54 10.06 -0.64
CA VAL A 551 19.71 8.77 0.04
C VAL A 551 20.48 8.99 1.33
N MET A 552 19.93 8.53 2.45
CA MET A 552 20.50 8.65 3.78
C MET A 552 20.91 7.26 4.30
N GLU A 553 22.20 6.96 4.28
CA GLU A 553 22.76 5.71 4.81
C GLU A 553 23.05 5.86 6.31
N LEU A 554 22.22 5.30 7.17
CA LEU A 554 22.33 5.47 8.62
C LEU A 554 23.02 4.29 9.34
N ALA A 555 23.41 3.25 8.60
CA ALA A 555 24.00 2.02 9.15
C ALA A 555 25.26 2.22 10.01
N SER A 556 25.94 3.36 9.87
CA SER A 556 27.13 3.69 10.66
C SER A 556 26.79 4.28 12.03
N LEU A 557 25.54 4.67 12.27
CA LEU A 557 25.07 5.26 13.53
C LEU A 557 24.55 4.18 14.47
N GLY A 558 24.60 4.44 15.78
CA GLY A 558 23.90 3.62 16.77
C GLY A 558 22.38 3.84 16.70
N THR A 559 21.60 2.98 17.37
CA THR A 559 20.12 2.99 17.29
C THR A 559 19.52 4.36 17.66
N ALA A 560 19.89 4.96 18.78
CA ALA A 560 19.31 6.24 19.23
C ALA A 560 19.65 7.41 18.28
N PRO A 561 20.89 7.62 17.81
CA PRO A 561 21.16 8.62 16.79
C PRO A 561 20.46 8.39 15.45
N THR A 562 20.30 7.13 15.04
CA THR A 562 19.52 6.78 13.83
C THR A 562 18.07 7.19 13.98
N ASN A 563 17.44 6.84 15.10
CA ASN A 563 16.06 7.22 15.38
C ASN A 563 15.89 8.73 15.47
N PHE A 564 16.84 9.43 16.13
CA PHE A 564 16.83 10.88 16.21
C PHE A 564 16.90 11.52 14.83
N MET A 565 17.81 11.06 13.97
CA MET A 565 17.97 11.55 12.61
C MET A 565 16.69 11.35 11.79
N MET A 566 16.11 10.14 11.85
CA MET A 566 14.90 9.80 11.10
C MET A 566 13.72 10.66 11.57
N LEU A 567 13.46 10.73 12.88
CA LEU A 567 12.36 11.54 13.43
C LEU A 567 12.56 13.03 13.14
N MET A 568 13.80 13.53 13.21
CA MET A 568 14.11 14.93 12.91
C MET A 568 13.83 15.28 11.45
N LEU A 569 14.25 14.43 10.51
CA LEU A 569 13.98 14.64 9.09
C LEU A 569 12.48 14.57 8.77
N LEU A 570 11.77 13.62 9.35
CA LEU A 570 10.32 13.52 9.20
C LEU A 570 9.62 14.77 9.74
N THR A 571 10.08 15.29 10.87
CA THR A 571 9.56 16.54 11.48
C THR A 571 9.80 17.73 10.55
N LEU A 572 11.02 17.93 10.06
CA LEU A 572 11.35 19.04 9.17
C LEU A 572 10.52 19.02 7.88
N ILE A 573 10.35 17.83 7.27
CA ILE A 573 9.53 17.68 6.08
C ILE A 573 8.07 18.04 6.37
N ARG A 574 7.50 17.54 7.48
CA ARG A 574 6.14 17.88 7.91
C ARG A 574 5.96 19.38 8.13
N GLU A 575 6.92 20.04 8.77
CA GLU A 575 6.92 21.48 9.02
C GLU A 575 6.93 22.29 7.72
N VAL A 576 7.78 21.93 6.77
CA VAL A 576 7.85 22.59 5.45
C VAL A 576 6.56 22.40 4.66
N LEU A 577 6.02 21.18 4.66
CA LEU A 577 4.78 20.87 3.95
C LEU A 577 3.59 21.63 4.51
N GLY A 578 3.52 21.81 5.84
CA GLY A 578 2.45 22.53 6.52
C GLY A 578 2.39 24.01 6.15
N LEU A 579 3.49 24.61 5.71
CA LEU A 579 3.54 26.02 5.31
C LEU A 579 3.08 26.30 3.87
N LYS A 580 3.06 25.29 3.02
CA LYS A 580 2.72 25.44 1.60
C LYS A 580 1.42 24.66 1.31
N PRO A 581 0.29 25.29 1.05
CA PRO A 581 -0.95 24.57 0.76
C PRO A 581 -0.77 23.62 -0.44
N TYR A 582 -1.28 22.41 -0.33
CA TYR A 582 -1.33 21.47 -1.44
C TYR A 582 -2.67 21.61 -2.15
N LEU A 583 -2.65 22.02 -3.41
CA LEU A 583 -3.82 22.20 -4.25
C LEU A 583 -3.70 21.22 -5.44
N PRO A 584 -4.16 19.98 -5.32
CA PRO A 584 -3.99 18.95 -6.35
C PRO A 584 -4.64 19.34 -7.68
N ASP A 585 -5.73 20.13 -7.66
CA ASP A 585 -6.44 20.57 -8.86
C ASP A 585 -5.70 21.65 -9.67
N LEU A 586 -4.70 22.30 -9.06
CA LEU A 586 -3.84 23.29 -9.72
C LEU A 586 -2.47 22.72 -10.13
N ALA A 587 -2.09 21.56 -9.60
CA ALA A 587 -0.91 20.84 -10.03
C ALA A 587 -1.27 20.06 -11.30
N ASN A 588 -0.70 20.43 -12.42
CA ASN A 588 -1.01 19.87 -13.76
C ASN A 588 -0.97 18.35 -13.92
N ASP A 589 -0.51 17.58 -12.90
CA ASP A 589 -0.18 16.15 -13.05
C ASP A 589 -0.71 15.22 -11.96
N ASN A 590 -1.51 15.65 -10.97
CA ASN A 590 -1.96 14.82 -9.84
C ASN A 590 -0.85 14.04 -9.09
N LYS A 591 0.41 14.53 -9.16
CA LYS A 591 1.56 13.89 -8.53
C LYS A 591 1.76 14.36 -7.08
N PRO A 592 2.34 13.53 -6.19
CA PRO A 592 2.74 13.98 -4.87
C PRO A 592 3.87 15.03 -4.97
N ARG A 593 4.03 15.81 -3.92
CA ARG A 593 5.12 16.80 -3.82
C ARG A 593 6.47 16.14 -3.61
N HIS A 594 6.48 15.11 -2.78
CA HIS A 594 7.65 14.40 -2.36
C HIS A 594 7.25 13.01 -1.86
N VAL A 595 8.19 12.07 -1.81
CA VAL A 595 7.95 10.71 -1.27
C VAL A 595 9.11 10.26 -0.39
N ILE A 596 8.78 9.81 0.82
CA ILE A 596 9.74 9.25 1.77
C ILE A 596 9.71 7.73 1.70
N PHE A 597 10.87 7.10 1.64
CA PHE A 597 11.07 5.67 1.72
C PHE A 597 11.74 5.31 3.05
N LEU A 598 11.05 4.52 3.87
CA LEU A 598 11.54 4.07 5.17
C LEU A 598 11.82 2.57 5.13
N GLU A 599 13.08 2.17 5.29
CA GLU A 599 13.44 0.76 5.46
C GLU A 599 13.54 0.37 6.94
N GLU A 600 13.28 -0.93 7.21
CA GLU A 600 13.38 -1.54 8.54
C GLU A 600 12.67 -0.69 9.63
N ALA A 601 11.44 -0.26 9.30
CA ALA A 601 10.69 0.70 10.12
C ALA A 601 10.31 0.15 11.51
N HIS A 602 10.39 -1.17 11.75
CA HIS A 602 10.19 -1.78 13.07
C HIS A 602 11.16 -1.25 14.16
N ASN A 603 12.26 -0.60 13.75
CA ASN A 603 13.15 0.10 14.68
C ASN A 603 12.48 1.34 15.30
N LEU A 604 11.60 2.00 14.58
CA LEU A 604 10.84 3.19 15.02
C LEU A 604 9.42 2.85 15.44
N ILE A 605 8.75 1.95 14.71
CA ILE A 605 7.33 1.65 14.82
C ILE A 605 7.17 0.24 15.38
N ALA A 606 6.85 0.12 16.66
CA ALA A 606 6.69 -1.18 17.32
C ALA A 606 5.23 -1.49 17.63
N ASN A 607 4.88 -2.77 17.58
CA ASN A 607 3.62 -3.26 18.10
C ASN A 607 3.71 -3.35 19.62
N THR A 608 3.29 -2.30 20.32
CA THR A 608 3.35 -2.21 21.78
C THR A 608 2.01 -2.58 22.39
N SER A 609 1.85 -3.82 22.78
CA SER A 609 0.66 -4.31 23.49
C SER A 609 0.75 -4.17 25.03
N VAL A 610 1.89 -3.76 25.59
CA VAL A 610 2.10 -3.72 27.05
C VAL A 610 2.60 -2.35 27.47
N GLN A 611 1.76 -1.58 28.13
CA GLN A 611 2.17 -0.39 28.89
C GLN A 611 2.68 -0.84 30.28
N THR A 612 3.94 -0.66 30.56
CA THR A 612 4.47 -0.69 31.92
C THR A 612 4.17 0.65 32.58
N ALA A 613 3.41 0.63 33.66
CA ALA A 613 3.03 1.85 34.39
C ALA A 613 4.30 2.59 34.92
N GLY A 614 4.54 3.80 34.40
CA GLY A 614 5.49 4.75 34.98
C GLY A 614 6.65 5.24 34.12
N SER A 615 6.96 4.62 32.95
CA SER A 615 7.97 5.15 32.02
C SER A 615 7.41 5.23 30.61
N ILE A 616 7.69 6.33 29.90
CA ILE A 616 7.34 6.47 28.48
C ILE A 616 8.41 5.71 27.69
N ASP A 617 8.03 4.60 27.09
CA ASP A 617 8.90 3.91 26.13
C ASP A 617 9.06 4.79 24.87
N PRO A 618 10.29 5.16 24.46
CA PRO A 618 10.53 5.95 23.25
C PRO A 618 9.87 5.36 21.99
N LYS A 619 9.78 4.04 21.88
CA LYS A 619 9.13 3.37 20.76
C LYS A 619 7.63 3.64 20.72
N ILE A 620 6.96 3.77 21.86
CA ILE A 620 5.54 4.14 21.92
C ILE A 620 5.36 5.57 21.42
N ALA A 621 6.19 6.50 21.90
CA ALA A 621 6.15 7.90 21.47
C ALA A 621 6.46 8.04 19.98
N ALA A 622 7.49 7.36 19.48
CA ALA A 622 7.83 7.34 18.06
C ALA A 622 6.70 6.73 17.21
N THR A 623 6.06 5.65 17.67
CA THR A 623 4.93 5.03 16.98
C THR A 623 3.73 5.97 16.91
N ALA A 624 3.41 6.68 17.99
CA ALA A 624 2.35 7.68 18.02
C ALA A 624 2.65 8.81 17.03
N PHE A 625 3.86 9.36 17.08
CA PHE A 625 4.33 10.39 16.15
C PHE A 625 4.18 9.97 14.69
N ILE A 626 4.61 8.76 14.32
CA ILE A 626 4.50 8.27 12.93
C ILE A 626 3.02 8.08 12.51
N LYS A 627 2.16 7.59 13.40
CA LYS A 627 0.72 7.46 13.11
C LYS A 627 0.09 8.82 12.81
N ASP A 628 0.35 9.82 13.65
CA ASP A 628 -0.15 11.18 13.48
C ASP A 628 0.40 11.80 12.19
N MET A 629 1.68 11.61 11.94
CA MET A 629 2.31 12.07 10.71
C MET A 629 1.66 11.48 9.46
N LEU A 630 1.45 10.15 9.39
CA LEU A 630 0.79 9.50 8.25
C LEU A 630 -0.60 10.08 7.98
N ALA A 631 -1.35 10.42 9.04
CA ALA A 631 -2.67 11.03 8.87
C ALA A 631 -2.60 12.46 8.33
N GLU A 632 -1.67 13.27 8.82
CA GLU A 632 -1.53 14.69 8.48
C GLU A 632 -0.92 14.90 7.09
N VAL A 633 0.21 14.26 6.80
CA VAL A 633 0.98 14.55 5.57
C VAL A 633 0.29 14.07 4.31
N ARG A 634 -0.68 13.15 4.43
CA ARG A 634 -1.57 12.75 3.33
C ARG A 634 -2.27 13.95 2.70
N ALA A 635 -2.83 14.83 3.54
CA ALA A 635 -3.51 16.04 3.09
C ALA A 635 -2.55 17.08 2.51
N LEU A 636 -1.26 16.98 2.84
CA LEU A 636 -0.20 17.88 2.39
C LEU A 636 0.48 17.43 1.09
N GLY A 637 0.05 16.30 0.52
CA GLY A 637 0.60 15.77 -0.75
C GLY A 637 1.91 15.00 -0.60
N GLU A 638 2.20 14.49 0.60
CA GLU A 638 3.38 13.69 0.89
C GLU A 638 3.07 12.20 0.84
N GLY A 639 3.90 11.42 0.15
CA GLY A 639 3.85 9.96 0.16
C GLY A 639 4.87 9.36 1.12
N ILE A 640 4.50 8.32 1.86
CA ILE A 640 5.44 7.54 2.68
C ILE A 640 5.31 6.08 2.29
N ILE A 641 6.42 5.46 1.85
CA ILE A 641 6.50 4.04 1.54
C ILE A 641 7.37 3.37 2.59
N ILE A 642 6.77 2.46 3.33
CA ILE A 642 7.39 1.74 4.44
C ILE A 642 7.74 0.33 3.97
N ALA A 643 8.98 -0.10 4.16
CA ALA A 643 9.41 -1.47 3.89
C ALA A 643 9.87 -2.16 5.16
N ASP A 644 9.34 -3.37 5.39
CA ASP A 644 9.72 -4.17 6.55
C ASP A 644 9.77 -5.67 6.24
N GLN A 645 10.41 -6.44 7.12
CA GLN A 645 10.49 -7.89 7.02
C GLN A 645 9.37 -8.57 7.82
N LEU A 646 8.90 -7.95 8.89
CA LEU A 646 8.00 -8.50 9.88
C LEU A 646 6.77 -7.59 10.08
N PRO A 647 5.73 -7.71 9.23
CA PRO A 647 4.48 -6.95 9.38
C PRO A 647 3.87 -7.01 10.79
N THR A 648 3.96 -8.16 11.48
CA THR A 648 3.41 -8.35 12.84
C THR A 648 4.20 -7.61 13.93
N ALA A 649 5.47 -7.29 13.68
CA ALA A 649 6.28 -6.51 14.61
C ALA A 649 5.91 -5.02 14.62
N MET A 650 5.18 -4.57 13.61
CA MET A 650 4.75 -3.18 13.46
C MET A 650 3.37 -2.94 14.06
N ALA A 651 3.09 -1.69 14.40
CA ALA A 651 1.74 -1.28 14.79
C ALA A 651 0.75 -1.56 13.65
N SER A 652 -0.30 -2.34 13.94
CA SER A 652 -1.26 -2.80 12.93
C SER A 652 -1.97 -1.66 12.19
N GLU A 653 -2.15 -0.51 12.88
CA GLU A 653 -2.78 0.67 12.29
C GLU A 653 -1.92 1.29 11.19
N VAL A 654 -0.59 1.21 11.29
CA VAL A 654 0.30 1.71 10.24
C VAL A 654 0.13 0.87 8.96
N VAL A 655 0.10 -0.47 9.11
CA VAL A 655 -0.12 -1.36 7.96
C VAL A 655 -1.51 -1.17 7.35
N LYS A 656 -2.55 -0.99 8.18
CA LYS A 656 -3.94 -0.81 7.72
C LYS A 656 -4.15 0.52 7.00
N ASN A 657 -3.51 1.59 7.45
CA ASN A 657 -3.72 2.95 6.94
C ASN A 657 -2.96 3.26 5.63
N THR A 658 -2.16 2.34 5.12
CA THR A 658 -1.51 2.49 3.82
C THR A 658 -2.41 2.01 2.68
N SER A 659 -2.48 2.75 1.57
CA SER A 659 -3.26 2.38 0.39
C SER A 659 -2.56 1.31 -0.45
N LEU A 660 -1.31 1.56 -0.84
CA LEU A 660 -0.52 0.58 -1.58
C LEU A 660 0.02 -0.49 -0.63
N LYS A 661 -0.25 -1.74 -0.92
CA LYS A 661 0.32 -2.88 -0.20
C LYS A 661 0.99 -3.83 -1.17
N ILE A 662 2.23 -4.18 -0.91
CA ILE A 662 3.01 -5.12 -1.72
C ILE A 662 3.52 -6.23 -0.79
N GLY A 663 3.02 -7.44 -1.00
CA GLY A 663 3.46 -8.65 -0.31
C GLY A 663 4.38 -9.48 -1.19
N LEU A 664 5.68 -9.47 -0.89
CA LEU A 664 6.64 -10.41 -1.45
C LEU A 664 6.56 -11.75 -0.70
N ARG A 665 7.55 -12.63 -0.88
CA ARG A 665 7.59 -13.89 -0.15
C ARG A 665 7.64 -13.68 1.36
N LEU A 666 6.67 -14.29 2.07
CA LEU A 666 6.56 -14.33 3.54
C LEU A 666 6.36 -15.79 3.98
N THR A 667 7.25 -16.32 4.81
CA THR A 667 7.21 -17.72 5.23
C THR A 667 6.30 -17.97 6.41
N SER A 668 6.15 -17.02 7.34
CA SER A 668 5.26 -17.13 8.48
C SER A 668 3.80 -17.00 8.07
N GLU A 669 2.93 -17.86 8.59
CA GLU A 669 1.49 -17.80 8.35
C GLU A 669 0.88 -16.51 8.91
N ASP A 670 1.27 -16.11 10.13
CA ASP A 670 0.74 -14.90 10.77
C ASP A 670 1.07 -13.64 9.97
N GLU A 671 2.28 -13.56 9.41
CA GLU A 671 2.70 -12.45 8.55
C GLU A 671 1.89 -12.40 7.25
N ARG A 672 1.70 -13.56 6.59
CA ARG A 672 0.89 -13.66 5.38
C ARG A 672 -0.56 -13.31 5.63
N ARG A 673 -1.13 -13.82 6.73
CA ARG A 673 -2.53 -13.54 7.10
C ARG A 673 -2.76 -12.07 7.39
N LEU A 674 -1.92 -11.46 8.25
CA LEU A 674 -2.03 -10.03 8.58
C LEU A 674 -2.01 -9.16 7.31
N LEU A 675 -1.03 -9.37 6.44
CA LEU A 675 -0.91 -8.58 5.22
C LEU A 675 -2.04 -8.87 4.23
N GLY A 676 -2.37 -10.14 4.01
CA GLY A 676 -3.43 -10.56 3.09
C GLY A 676 -4.82 -10.04 3.49
N GLU A 677 -5.17 -10.13 4.76
CA GLU A 677 -6.44 -9.59 5.28
C GLU A 677 -6.56 -8.08 5.08
N THR A 678 -5.45 -7.34 5.26
CA THR A 678 -5.48 -5.87 5.07
C THR A 678 -5.65 -5.44 3.62
N MET A 679 -5.45 -6.31 2.64
CA MET A 679 -5.67 -6.05 1.21
C MET A 679 -6.81 -6.88 0.61
N SER A 680 -7.59 -7.60 1.43
CA SER A 680 -8.69 -8.46 1.01
C SER A 680 -8.25 -9.59 0.07
N ALA A 681 -7.08 -10.17 0.33
CA ALA A 681 -6.60 -11.35 -0.39
C ALA A 681 -7.40 -12.60 0.03
N ASP A 682 -7.65 -13.49 -0.91
CA ASP A 682 -8.26 -14.79 -0.61
C ASP A 682 -7.25 -15.78 0.01
N SER A 683 -7.76 -16.91 0.53
CA SER A 683 -6.92 -17.89 1.23
C SER A 683 -5.82 -18.47 0.33
N VAL A 684 -6.08 -18.66 -0.97
CA VAL A 684 -5.10 -19.17 -1.93
C VAL A 684 -3.99 -18.16 -2.16
N GLN A 685 -4.33 -16.88 -2.32
CA GLN A 685 -3.37 -15.80 -2.48
C GLN A 685 -2.49 -15.63 -1.22
N ILE A 686 -3.09 -15.80 -0.02
CA ILE A 686 -2.35 -15.78 1.26
C ILE A 686 -1.35 -16.93 1.32
N GLU A 687 -1.74 -18.14 0.93
CA GLU A 687 -0.83 -19.28 0.87
C GLU A 687 0.27 -19.12 -0.17
N ASN A 688 -0.07 -18.60 -1.36
CA ASN A 688 0.87 -18.36 -2.45
C ASN A 688 2.02 -17.41 -2.07
N MET A 689 1.79 -16.43 -1.18
CA MET A 689 2.87 -15.58 -0.66
C MET A 689 4.01 -16.39 -0.02
N GLY A 690 3.75 -17.61 0.49
CA GLY A 690 4.77 -18.50 1.07
C GLY A 690 5.75 -19.06 0.05
N ILE A 691 5.34 -19.20 -1.20
CA ILE A 691 6.09 -19.88 -2.26
C ILE A 691 6.57 -18.95 -3.39
N PHE A 692 6.33 -17.65 -3.29
CA PHE A 692 6.76 -16.69 -4.30
C PHE A 692 8.27 -16.76 -4.55
N THR A 693 8.66 -16.69 -5.82
CA THR A 693 10.06 -16.51 -6.22
C THR A 693 10.46 -15.03 -6.11
N PRO A 694 11.76 -14.70 -6.04
CA PRO A 694 12.20 -13.31 -5.98
C PRO A 694 11.56 -12.44 -7.07
N GLY A 695 11.01 -11.29 -6.67
CA GLY A 695 10.29 -10.36 -7.55
C GLY A 695 8.83 -10.71 -7.82
N GLN A 696 8.36 -11.91 -7.48
CA GLN A 696 6.92 -12.19 -7.43
C GLN A 696 6.31 -11.60 -6.17
N CYS A 697 5.13 -11.01 -6.32
CA CYS A 697 4.42 -10.36 -5.24
C CYS A 697 2.90 -10.40 -5.44
N ILE A 698 2.19 -10.10 -4.38
CA ILE A 698 0.79 -9.73 -4.42
C ILE A 698 0.68 -8.21 -4.17
N VAL A 699 -0.13 -7.53 -4.95
CA VAL A 699 -0.30 -6.08 -4.86
C VAL A 699 -1.78 -5.74 -4.67
N GLY A 700 -2.06 -4.93 -3.66
CA GLY A 700 -3.39 -4.38 -3.39
C GLY A 700 -3.35 -2.87 -3.20
N PHE A 701 -4.34 -2.15 -3.72
CA PHE A 701 -4.54 -0.73 -3.46
C PHE A 701 -6.02 -0.32 -3.64
N GLU A 702 -6.39 0.85 -3.16
CA GLU A 702 -7.79 1.27 -2.95
C GLU A 702 -8.72 1.13 -4.16
N LYS A 703 -8.22 1.23 -5.38
CA LYS A 703 -9.05 1.10 -6.60
C LYS A 703 -9.18 -0.35 -7.10
N LEU A 704 -8.51 -1.28 -6.43
CA LEU A 704 -8.59 -2.70 -6.77
C LEU A 704 -9.61 -3.39 -5.88
N LEU A 705 -10.45 -4.21 -6.48
CA LEU A 705 -11.46 -5.01 -5.76
C LEU A 705 -10.85 -6.27 -5.17
N LYS A 706 -9.83 -6.82 -5.82
CA LYS A 706 -8.97 -7.91 -5.33
C LYS A 706 -7.51 -7.58 -5.59
N PRO A 707 -6.59 -8.02 -4.73
CA PRO A 707 -5.18 -7.88 -5.02
C PRO A 707 -4.77 -8.75 -6.21
N PHE A 708 -3.74 -8.32 -6.96
CA PHE A 708 -3.19 -9.06 -8.08
C PHE A 708 -1.88 -9.75 -7.71
N GLU A 709 -1.71 -11.01 -8.13
CA GLU A 709 -0.41 -11.65 -8.14
C GLU A 709 0.32 -11.23 -9.41
N MET A 710 1.50 -10.65 -9.23
CA MET A 710 2.26 -10.06 -10.31
C MET A 710 3.76 -10.20 -10.12
N ARG A 711 4.52 -9.80 -11.13
CA ARG A 711 5.98 -9.70 -11.04
C ARG A 711 6.41 -8.26 -11.23
N ILE A 712 7.17 -7.75 -10.26
CA ILE A 712 7.82 -6.45 -10.35
C ILE A 712 9.06 -6.58 -11.26
N PRO A 713 9.33 -5.60 -12.13
CA PRO A 713 10.51 -5.61 -12.98
C PRO A 713 11.81 -5.70 -12.17
N GLU A 714 12.77 -6.44 -12.69
CA GLU A 714 14.11 -6.49 -12.11
C GLU A 714 14.80 -5.14 -12.31
N PHE A 715 15.22 -4.53 -11.22
CA PHE A 715 16.03 -3.34 -11.26
C PHE A 715 17.49 -3.72 -11.45
N LYS A 716 17.98 -3.68 -12.70
CA LYS A 716 19.36 -3.97 -13.04
C LYS A 716 20.22 -2.73 -12.80
N ALA A 717 20.70 -2.56 -11.57
CA ALA A 717 21.89 -1.75 -11.37
C ALA A 717 23.10 -2.58 -11.85
N LYS A 718 23.99 -1.99 -12.64
CA LYS A 718 25.29 -2.63 -12.89
C LYS A 718 25.97 -2.78 -11.52
N GLU A 719 26.25 -4.01 -11.12
CA GLU A 719 26.94 -4.36 -9.87
C GLU A 719 28.42 -3.97 -9.92
N ASP A 720 28.73 -2.71 -10.13
CA ASP A 720 30.04 -2.20 -9.78
C ASP A 720 29.97 -1.86 -8.29
N VAL A 721 30.49 -2.73 -7.46
CA VAL A 721 30.68 -2.46 -6.02
C VAL A 721 31.72 -1.34 -5.89
N PHE A 722 31.22 -0.09 -5.94
CA PHE A 722 32.07 1.07 -5.71
C PHE A 722 32.41 1.15 -4.22
N ASN A 723 33.70 1.19 -3.91
CA ASN A 723 34.12 1.64 -2.59
C ASN A 723 33.87 3.15 -2.44
N ASP A 724 33.85 3.65 -1.20
CA ASP A 724 33.54 5.06 -0.91
C ASP A 724 34.39 6.04 -1.72
N SER A 725 35.65 5.72 -1.98
CA SER A 725 36.56 6.59 -2.72
C SER A 725 36.21 6.65 -4.21
N GLN A 726 35.89 5.53 -4.82
CA GLN A 726 35.47 5.45 -6.23
C GLN A 726 34.12 6.16 -6.43
N LEU A 727 33.18 5.93 -5.53
CA LEU A 727 31.88 6.56 -5.57
C LEU A 727 31.99 8.07 -5.39
N PHE A 728 32.78 8.54 -4.42
CA PHE A 728 33.04 9.94 -4.21
C PHE A 728 33.68 10.61 -5.43
N ALA A 729 34.69 10.00 -6.03
CA ALA A 729 35.35 10.49 -7.22
C ALA A 729 34.35 10.69 -8.38
N ARG A 730 33.36 9.83 -8.51
CA ARG A 730 32.30 9.93 -9.51
C ARG A 730 31.34 11.08 -9.22
N LEU A 731 30.83 11.15 -7.98
CA LEU A 731 29.80 12.11 -7.60
C LEU A 731 30.31 13.56 -7.47
N VAL A 732 31.55 13.76 -7.10
CA VAL A 732 32.14 15.09 -6.89
C VAL A 732 32.28 15.91 -8.17
N TYR A 733 32.17 15.30 -9.33
CA TYR A 733 32.10 16.00 -10.62
C TYR A 733 30.76 16.73 -10.81
N GLU A 734 29.71 16.28 -10.18
CA GLU A 734 28.43 16.98 -10.22
C GLU A 734 28.52 18.27 -9.39
N GLU A 735 28.23 19.41 -10.00
CA GLU A 735 28.35 20.73 -9.38
C GLU A 735 27.52 20.84 -8.10
N SER A 736 26.33 20.23 -8.10
CA SER A 736 25.44 20.14 -6.93
C SER A 736 26.12 19.47 -5.75
N TYR A 737 26.77 18.30 -6.00
CA TYR A 737 27.42 17.54 -4.94
C TYR A 737 28.70 18.24 -4.44
N TYR A 738 29.49 18.82 -5.34
CA TYR A 738 30.62 19.66 -4.99
C TYR A 738 30.24 20.79 -4.04
N THR A 739 29.12 21.46 -4.32
CA THR A 739 28.60 22.56 -3.48
C THR A 739 28.23 22.07 -2.09
N ILE A 740 27.58 20.89 -1.96
CA ILE A 740 27.21 20.27 -0.68
C ILE A 740 28.45 19.97 0.14
N VAL A 741 29.45 19.31 -0.43
CA VAL A 741 30.70 18.98 0.26
C VAL A 741 31.43 20.24 0.71
N ARG A 742 31.51 21.25 -0.13
CA ARG A 742 32.10 22.55 0.23
C ARG A 742 31.37 23.20 1.40
N LYS A 743 30.03 23.25 1.36
CA LYS A 743 29.19 23.81 2.44
C LYS A 743 29.41 23.05 3.76
N SER A 744 29.49 21.74 3.70
CA SER A 744 29.82 20.89 4.85
C SER A 744 31.14 21.25 5.49
N PHE A 745 32.21 21.45 4.70
CA PHE A 745 33.51 21.89 5.20
C PHE A 745 33.48 23.28 5.81
N GLU A 746 32.72 24.22 5.26
CA GLU A 746 32.53 25.55 5.83
C GLU A 746 31.83 25.51 7.19
N ILE A 747 30.78 24.67 7.33
CA ILE A 747 30.04 24.50 8.60
C ILE A 747 30.97 24.02 9.70
N ILE A 748 31.72 22.95 9.47
CA ILE A 748 32.64 22.38 10.46
C ILE A 748 33.83 23.31 10.72
N GLY A 749 34.38 23.95 9.70
CA GLY A 749 35.45 24.92 9.86
C GLY A 749 35.04 26.08 10.78
N ASN A 750 33.86 26.63 10.61
CA ASN A 750 33.30 27.69 11.45
C ASN A 750 33.07 27.22 12.89
N LYS A 751 32.60 26.00 13.09
CA LYS A 751 32.43 25.37 14.40
C LYS A 751 33.78 25.33 15.14
N TYR A 752 34.82 24.81 14.50
CA TYR A 752 36.13 24.71 15.14
C TYR A 752 36.78 26.08 15.38
N GLN A 753 36.62 27.04 14.50
CA GLN A 753 37.06 28.42 14.73
C GLN A 753 36.39 29.04 15.96
N SER A 754 35.08 28.86 16.12
CA SER A 754 34.33 29.38 17.26
C SER A 754 34.81 28.74 18.56
N ARG A 755 35.05 27.40 18.58
CA ARG A 755 35.58 26.66 19.73
C ARG A 755 37.00 27.13 20.09
N LEU A 756 37.87 27.35 19.07
CA LEU A 756 39.22 27.83 19.27
C LEU A 756 39.22 29.24 19.90
N LYS A 757 38.34 30.12 19.43
CA LYS A 757 38.18 31.47 19.97
C LYS A 757 37.76 31.40 21.45
N LYS A 758 36.73 30.63 21.78
CA LYS A 758 36.23 30.44 23.15
C LYS A 758 37.30 29.90 24.07
N LEU A 759 38.01 28.82 23.69
CA LEU A 759 39.12 28.27 24.48
C LEU A 759 40.26 29.24 24.68
N THR A 760 40.56 30.09 23.69
CA THR A 760 41.58 31.14 23.83
C THR A 760 41.16 32.17 24.87
N GLU A 761 39.92 32.65 24.84
CA GLU A 761 39.36 33.56 25.81
C GLU A 761 39.37 32.97 27.24
N GLU A 762 38.93 31.72 27.40
CA GLU A 762 38.96 31.00 28.68
C GLU A 762 40.39 30.84 29.22
N SER A 763 41.35 30.49 28.37
CA SER A 763 42.75 30.37 28.74
C SER A 763 43.36 31.72 29.14
N ASP A 764 43.05 32.82 28.48
CA ASP A 764 43.52 34.15 28.81
C ASP A 764 42.93 34.66 30.16
N ILE A 765 41.64 34.35 30.41
CA ILE A 765 40.99 34.64 31.69
C ILE A 765 41.65 33.81 32.80
N PHE A 766 41.92 32.52 32.56
CA PHE A 766 42.59 31.63 33.50
C PHE A 766 43.98 32.14 33.86
N ILE A 767 44.80 32.51 32.86
CA ILE A 767 46.15 33.04 33.07
C ILE A 767 46.09 34.28 33.97
N LYS A 768 45.25 35.26 33.63
CA LYS A 768 45.10 36.50 34.42
C LYS A 768 44.67 36.22 35.89
N ARG A 769 43.77 35.28 36.09
CA ARG A 769 43.30 34.90 37.41
C ARG A 769 44.38 34.14 38.19
N TYR A 770 45.14 33.28 37.53
CA TYR A 770 46.22 32.51 38.07
C TYR A 770 47.40 33.39 38.48
N GLU A 771 47.85 34.35 37.69
CA GLU A 771 48.88 35.31 38.01
C GLU A 771 48.62 36.09 39.29
N ARG A 772 47.37 36.55 39.48
CA ARG A 772 46.94 37.26 40.68
C ARG A 772 46.99 36.31 41.92
N LYS A 773 46.51 35.08 41.79
CA LYS A 773 46.55 34.08 42.86
C LYS A 773 47.97 33.67 43.18
N TRP A 774 48.83 33.47 42.18
CA TRP A 774 50.21 33.07 42.26
C TRP A 774 51.02 34.07 43.10
N MET A 775 50.95 35.34 42.82
CA MET A 775 51.62 36.41 43.55
C MET A 775 51.19 36.45 45.00
N ASN A 776 49.96 36.15 45.32
CA ASN A 776 49.39 36.07 46.64
C ASN A 776 49.87 34.80 47.43
N TRP A 777 49.91 33.65 46.73
CA TRP A 777 50.45 32.43 47.36
C TRP A 777 51.92 32.46 47.60
N LYS A 778 52.70 32.99 46.73
CA LYS A 778 54.16 33.18 46.94
C LYS A 778 54.47 33.99 48.18
N LYS A 779 53.71 35.02 48.45
CA LYS A 779 53.83 35.81 49.65
C LYS A 779 53.39 35.04 50.89
N ARG A 780 52.34 34.26 50.81
CA ARG A 780 51.80 33.49 51.97
C ARG A 780 52.57 32.18 52.23
N TYR A 781 53.14 31.55 51.26
CA TYR A 781 53.90 30.31 51.38
C TYR A 781 55.31 30.59 52.02
N SER A 782 55.89 31.69 51.68
CA SER A 782 57.16 32.15 52.34
C SER A 782 56.94 32.56 53.82
N ALA A 783 55.73 32.87 54.23
CA ALA A 783 55.49 33.36 55.64
C ALA A 783 54.93 32.28 56.58
N ALA A 784 54.42 31.14 56.12
CA ALA A 784 53.88 30.12 56.98
C ALA A 784 54.03 28.73 56.35
N GLY A 785 54.88 27.89 56.90
CA GLY A 785 55.08 26.51 56.46
C GLY A 785 53.79 25.73 56.21
N GLY A 786 53.43 25.58 54.94
CA GLY A 786 52.51 24.59 54.43
C GLY A 786 51.08 24.56 55.00
N ASN A 787 50.24 25.49 54.63
CA ASN A 787 48.83 25.49 55.06
C ASN A 787 47.98 24.60 54.08
N ASP A 788 47.22 23.62 54.61
CA ASP A 788 46.38 22.70 53.85
C ASP A 788 45.34 23.38 52.99
N ALA A 789 44.88 24.58 53.38
CA ALA A 789 43.97 25.39 52.59
C ALA A 789 44.60 25.85 51.25
N ILE A 790 45.87 26.24 51.30
CA ILE A 790 46.61 26.65 50.06
C ILE A 790 46.87 25.46 49.20
N ARG A 791 47.19 24.29 49.77
CA ARG A 791 47.34 23.04 48.98
C ARG A 791 46.03 22.62 48.32
N LYS A 792 44.89 22.82 48.93
CA LYS A 792 43.57 22.54 48.32
C LYS A 792 43.25 23.52 47.19
N GLU A 793 43.59 24.80 47.35
CA GLU A 793 43.45 25.80 46.28
C GLU A 793 44.37 25.49 45.10
N ILE A 794 45.60 25.10 45.31
CA ILE A 794 46.56 24.71 44.27
C ILE A 794 46.04 23.47 43.52
N ARG A 795 45.51 22.48 44.20
CA ARG A 795 44.91 21.29 43.55
C ARG A 795 43.73 21.66 42.68
N SER A 796 42.89 22.59 43.08
CA SER A 796 41.75 23.07 42.28
C SER A 796 42.22 23.75 41.00
N VAL A 797 43.22 24.60 41.09
CA VAL A 797 43.83 25.31 39.94
C VAL A 797 44.51 24.34 38.96
N ARG A 798 45.21 23.34 39.47
CA ARG A 798 45.80 22.27 38.66
C ARG A 798 44.77 21.49 37.88
N LYS A 799 43.63 21.22 38.51
CA LYS A 799 42.51 20.52 37.82
C LYS A 799 41.97 21.36 36.68
N GLU A 800 41.70 22.63 36.90
CA GLU A 800 41.21 23.56 35.89
C GLU A 800 42.23 23.74 34.75
N TYR A 801 43.51 23.83 35.06
CA TYR A 801 44.57 23.85 34.06
C TYR A 801 44.60 22.60 33.18
N ALA A 802 44.51 21.43 33.80
CA ALA A 802 44.46 20.15 33.06
C ALA A 802 43.26 20.09 32.11
N GLU A 803 42.10 20.53 32.59
CA GLU A 803 40.88 20.57 31.76
C GLU A 803 41.01 21.49 30.55
N ILE A 804 41.65 22.66 30.70
CA ILE A 804 41.92 23.59 29.57
C ILE A 804 42.93 22.96 28.57
N VAL A 805 44.00 22.35 29.05
CA VAL A 805 45.01 21.72 28.20
C VAL A 805 44.42 20.51 27.48
N GLU A 806 43.62 19.72 28.17
CA GLU A 806 42.88 18.61 27.56
C GLU A 806 41.94 19.11 26.46
N SER A 807 41.22 20.19 26.72
CA SER A 807 40.31 20.81 25.74
C SER A 807 41.03 21.31 24.49
N PHE A 808 42.20 21.98 24.64
CA PHE A 808 43.02 22.37 23.51
C PHE A 808 43.60 21.17 22.75
N THR A 809 44.01 20.12 23.47
CA THR A 809 44.57 18.91 22.86
C THR A 809 43.51 18.19 22.05
N ARG A 810 42.31 18.07 22.61
CA ARG A 810 41.16 17.45 21.96
C ARG A 810 40.75 18.26 20.73
N LEU A 811 40.61 19.58 20.81
CA LEU A 811 40.29 20.41 19.65
C LEU A 811 41.35 20.30 18.57
N SER A 812 42.61 20.26 18.92
CA SER A 812 43.72 20.09 17.97
C SER A 812 43.65 18.74 17.26
N ALA A 813 43.30 17.66 18.01
CA ALA A 813 43.13 16.34 17.47
C ALA A 813 41.95 16.29 16.48
N GLU A 814 40.82 16.86 16.88
CA GLU A 814 39.62 16.94 16.04
C GLU A 814 39.89 17.74 14.73
N CYS A 815 40.56 18.90 14.85
CA CYS A 815 40.97 19.66 13.67
C CYS A 815 41.93 18.88 12.76
N PHE A 816 42.82 18.09 13.34
CA PHE A 816 43.79 17.29 12.58
C PHE A 816 43.10 16.13 11.87
N LEU A 817 42.14 15.46 12.50
CA LEU A 817 41.30 14.45 11.90
C LEU A 817 40.52 15.00 10.71
N TYR A 818 39.96 16.18 10.89
CA TYR A 818 39.23 16.86 9.83
C TYR A 818 40.13 17.27 8.65
N TYR A 819 41.35 17.72 8.95
CA TYR A 819 42.38 17.97 7.94
C TYR A 819 42.72 16.69 7.14
N GLY A 820 42.81 15.54 7.82
CA GLY A 820 43.03 14.24 7.17
C GLY A 820 42.01 13.91 6.11
N LEU A 821 40.75 14.31 6.32
CA LEU A 821 39.70 14.16 5.32
C LEU A 821 39.98 14.96 4.03
N PHE A 822 40.47 16.21 4.16
CA PHE A 822 40.92 17.01 3.01
C PHE A 822 42.08 16.35 2.25
N GLU A 823 43.04 15.77 2.98
CA GLU A 823 44.15 15.03 2.36
C GLU A 823 43.64 13.82 1.59
N LYS A 824 42.71 13.05 2.18
CA LYS A 824 42.07 11.90 1.54
C LYS A 824 41.34 12.32 0.27
N ILE A 825 40.54 13.38 0.30
CA ILE A 825 39.83 13.91 -0.86
C ILE A 825 40.82 14.32 -1.95
N CYS A 826 41.88 15.09 -1.62
CA CYS A 826 42.86 15.49 -2.60
C CYS A 826 43.58 14.29 -3.27
N ARG A 827 43.91 13.25 -2.48
CA ARG A 827 44.48 12.00 -2.98
C ARG A 827 43.57 11.28 -3.95
N ILE A 828 42.29 11.10 -3.58
CA ILE A 828 41.28 10.47 -4.45
C ILE A 828 41.19 11.22 -5.79
N LEU A 829 41.12 12.55 -5.74
CA LEU A 829 41.03 13.37 -6.94
C LEU A 829 42.30 13.32 -7.81
N GLU A 830 43.50 13.17 -7.22
CA GLU A 830 44.75 12.99 -7.91
C GLU A 830 44.83 11.60 -8.60
N GLU A 831 44.44 10.55 -7.89
CA GLU A 831 44.42 9.17 -8.40
C GLU A 831 43.45 8.98 -9.57
N CYS A 832 42.30 9.67 -9.51
CA CYS A 832 41.28 9.60 -10.56
C CYS A 832 41.58 10.49 -11.78
N LYS A 833 42.76 11.13 -11.85
CA LYS A 833 43.15 12.08 -12.93
C LYS A 833 42.11 13.19 -13.16
N THR A 834 41.56 13.69 -12.09
CA THR A 834 40.50 14.72 -12.10
C THR A 834 41.00 16.04 -12.70
N GLU A 835 40.08 16.80 -13.27
CA GLU A 835 40.40 18.14 -13.81
C GLU A 835 41.17 19.01 -12.80
N THR A 836 42.27 19.61 -13.27
CA THR A 836 43.20 20.41 -12.46
C THR A 836 42.53 21.56 -11.70
N LYS A 837 41.39 22.07 -12.19
CA LYS A 837 40.63 23.18 -11.59
C LYS A 837 39.93 22.77 -10.30
N LEU A 838 39.28 21.58 -10.26
CA LEU A 838 38.60 21.07 -9.08
C LEU A 838 39.63 20.73 -7.99
N LEU A 839 40.67 20.01 -8.33
CA LEU A 839 41.77 19.69 -7.43
C LEU A 839 42.45 20.93 -6.86
N SER A 840 42.66 21.96 -7.69
CA SER A 840 43.19 23.25 -7.25
C SER A 840 42.27 23.94 -6.24
N SER A 841 40.93 23.86 -6.42
CA SER A 841 39.96 24.44 -5.47
C SER A 841 40.00 23.74 -4.12
N TYR A 842 40.07 22.41 -4.09
CA TYR A 842 40.22 21.64 -2.87
C TYR A 842 41.54 21.89 -2.17
N LYS A 843 42.65 21.99 -2.91
CA LYS A 843 43.99 22.34 -2.36
C LYS A 843 43.98 23.75 -1.73
N LYS A 844 43.29 24.73 -2.32
CA LYS A 844 43.11 26.04 -1.73
C LYS A 844 42.27 25.99 -0.45
N LEU A 845 41.18 25.26 -0.45
CA LEU A 845 40.31 25.06 0.70
C LEU A 845 41.07 24.39 1.84
N ARG A 846 41.84 23.33 1.55
CA ARG A 846 42.73 22.65 2.49
C ARG A 846 43.72 23.60 3.15
N LYS A 847 44.42 24.42 2.33
CA LYS A 847 45.38 25.38 2.82
C LYS A 847 44.72 26.44 3.73
N HIS A 848 43.56 26.91 3.34
CA HIS A 848 42.80 27.90 4.13
C HIS A 848 42.47 27.38 5.55
N TYR A 849 42.03 26.14 5.67
CA TYR A 849 41.73 25.53 6.96
C TYR A 849 42.98 25.18 7.76
N LEU A 850 44.05 24.72 7.11
CA LEU A 850 45.34 24.50 7.76
C LEU A 850 45.84 25.77 8.44
N ASP A 851 45.86 26.86 7.70
CA ASP A 851 46.38 28.15 8.14
C ASP A 851 45.50 28.80 9.25
N ARG A 852 44.18 28.57 9.21
CA ARG A 852 43.24 29.21 10.13
C ARG A 852 42.86 28.40 11.35
N LEU A 853 42.96 27.08 11.32
CA LEU A 853 42.53 26.23 12.41
C LEU A 853 43.69 25.45 13.05
N ILE A 854 44.41 24.65 12.29
CA ILE A 854 45.43 23.74 12.85
C ILE A 854 46.65 24.52 13.34
N GLY A 855 47.16 25.43 12.52
CA GLY A 855 48.30 26.25 12.90
C GLY A 855 48.02 27.10 14.13
N PRO A 856 46.96 27.91 14.17
CA PRO A 856 46.60 28.69 15.34
C PRO A 856 46.27 27.87 16.57
N ALA A 857 45.55 26.75 16.45
CA ALA A 857 45.23 25.86 17.57
C ALA A 857 46.49 25.29 18.22
N LYS A 858 47.46 24.84 17.40
CA LYS A 858 48.76 24.34 17.86
C LYS A 858 49.56 25.44 18.50
N GLN A 859 49.69 26.60 17.87
CA GLN A 859 50.45 27.76 18.38
C GLN A 859 49.87 28.28 19.72
N LYS A 860 48.56 28.45 19.82
CA LYS A 860 47.87 28.86 21.05
C LYS A 860 48.08 27.88 22.19
N ARG A 861 47.98 26.57 21.90
CA ARG A 861 48.26 25.53 22.88
C ARG A 861 49.71 25.58 23.37
N GLU A 862 50.66 25.64 22.46
CA GLU A 862 52.12 25.72 22.80
C GLU A 862 52.42 26.96 23.64
N LYS A 863 51.91 28.13 23.22
CA LYS A 863 52.02 29.34 24.01
C LYS A 863 51.41 29.26 25.41
N PHE A 864 50.23 28.66 25.53
CA PHE A 864 49.59 28.45 26.84
C PHE A 864 50.43 27.55 27.75
N ILE A 865 50.96 26.44 27.21
CA ILE A 865 51.81 25.50 27.94
C ILE A 865 53.12 26.20 28.34
N GLU A 866 53.71 26.98 27.47
CA GLU A 866 54.97 27.70 27.71
C GLU A 866 54.79 28.76 28.80
N THR A 867 53.73 29.58 28.73
CA THR A 867 53.38 30.57 29.77
C THR A 867 53.17 29.89 31.14
N MET A 868 52.53 28.73 31.17
CA MET A 868 52.32 27.99 32.42
C MET A 868 53.60 27.31 32.94
N LYS A 869 54.53 26.88 32.06
CA LYS A 869 55.87 26.40 32.46
C LYS A 869 56.70 27.46 33.10
N GLU A 870 56.74 28.65 32.58
CA GLU A 870 57.47 29.79 33.17
C GLU A 870 56.94 30.11 34.56
N MET A 871 55.64 29.90 34.83
CA MET A 871 55.00 30.14 36.12
C MET A 871 55.18 29.00 37.13
N THR A 872 55.48 27.76 36.68
CA THR A 872 55.47 26.54 37.51
C THR A 872 56.82 25.78 37.51
N THR A 873 57.98 26.48 37.41
CA THR A 873 59.34 25.89 37.37
C THR A 873 59.70 24.96 38.53
N TRP A 874 58.87 24.78 39.54
CA TRP A 874 59.09 23.96 40.75
C TRP A 874 58.08 22.81 40.93
N ASP A 875 57.27 22.44 39.94
CA ASP A 875 56.22 21.43 40.08
C ASP A 875 56.37 20.28 39.06
N GLN A 876 56.90 19.13 39.52
CA GLN A 876 57.17 17.94 38.70
C GLN A 876 55.89 17.27 38.15
N ASP A 877 54.70 17.46 38.79
CA ASP A 877 53.45 16.85 38.35
C ASP A 877 52.89 17.49 37.05
N VAL A 878 53.18 18.76 36.81
CA VAL A 878 52.79 19.47 35.60
C VAL A 878 53.65 18.98 34.41
N GLU A 879 54.89 18.67 34.61
CA GLU A 879 55.80 18.11 33.62
C GLU A 879 55.34 16.73 33.15
N TYR A 880 54.91 15.89 34.09
CA TYR A 880 54.30 14.58 33.79
C TYR A 880 53.04 14.68 32.94
N LEU A 881 52.10 15.58 33.29
CA LEU A 881 50.89 15.82 32.50
C LEU A 881 51.19 16.29 31.09
N ILE A 882 52.15 17.16 30.91
CA ILE A 882 52.59 17.63 29.58
C ILE A 882 53.21 16.50 28.76
N GLU A 883 53.95 15.61 29.41
CA GLU A 883 54.54 14.45 28.70
C GLU A 883 53.48 13.42 28.26
N GLN A 884 52.47 13.18 29.11
CA GLN A 884 51.33 12.33 28.74
C GLN A 884 50.56 12.91 27.55
N LEU A 885 50.32 14.20 27.54
CA LEU A 885 49.64 14.89 26.43
C LEU A 885 50.44 14.87 25.13
N LYS A 886 51.81 14.94 25.24
CA LYS A 886 52.68 14.76 24.05
C LYS A 886 52.63 13.33 23.52
N LYS A 887 52.57 12.31 24.40
CA LYS A 887 52.42 10.90 23.99
C LYS A 887 51.11 10.63 23.27
N GLN A 888 50.00 11.17 23.76
CA GLN A 888 48.71 11.07 23.09
C GLN A 888 48.74 11.69 21.68
N GLN A 889 49.46 12.82 21.52
CA GLN A 889 49.58 13.49 20.26
C GLN A 889 50.46 12.72 19.26
N MET A 890 51.44 11.96 19.69
CA MET A 890 52.26 11.06 18.88
C MET A 890 51.45 9.86 18.39
N LEU A 891 50.61 9.25 19.27
CA LEU A 891 49.69 8.15 18.92
C LEU A 891 48.71 8.53 17.83
N ILE A 892 48.16 9.77 17.90
CA ILE A 892 47.25 10.28 16.88
C ILE A 892 47.97 10.45 15.53
N ARG A 893 49.26 10.82 15.54
CA ARG A 893 50.06 10.89 14.30
C ARG A 893 50.40 9.54 13.68
N GLU A 894 50.57 8.49 14.51
CA GLU A 894 50.89 7.15 14.03
C GLU A 894 49.68 6.42 13.43
N ILE A 895 48.47 6.67 13.95
CA ILE A 895 47.22 6.14 13.40
C ILE A 895 46.94 6.67 11.98
N TRP A 896 47.57 7.80 11.59
CA TRP A 896 47.37 8.43 10.27
C TRP A 896 48.50 8.19 9.25
N LYS A 897 49.53 7.44 9.62
CA LYS A 897 50.45 6.87 8.65
C LYS A 897 49.93 5.58 8.07
#